data_df3bf116eb2c80064973321379dd985a
#
_entry.id   df3bf116eb2c80064973321379dd985a
#
_cell.length_a   1.000
_cell.length_b   1.000
_cell.length_c   1.000
_cell.angle_alpha   90.00
_cell.angle_beta   90.00
_cell.angle_gamma   90.00
#
_symmetry.space_group_name_H-M   'P 1'
#
loop_
_entity.id
_entity.type
_entity.pdbx_description
1 polymer ?
#
loop_
_entity_poly.entity_id
_entity_poly.type
_entity_poly.pdbx_seq_one_letter_code
_entity_poly.pdbx_strand_id
1 'polypeptide(L)'
;MAELSCDVLVIGGGATGVCAAYDAARRGLRVILAEMNDLSTGTSGRFHGLLHSGARYAVRDPESARECILENAILRRIAPHIIEDTGGLFVAVPGDPADYVPRWLEACAAAGIAAEAITVREARRQEPALSPALVHAFRVPDGAVDGFDMAHAFTRAAEDYGATTLIYHEVTALNVGSTGVMATLQDRRSGEEKIVSARWVINAAGPWAGKVAALAGYALRVAWSRGAMIAMNTRWVNTVINRLRPPTDGDILVPVGTVSVIGTTSIPVERPDDNTIEPWEITALLDEGEAIIPGFRQARALRAWAGVRPLYEAEAREGITGRAVRRTFDVIRHAPGLTTVVGGKLTTARLMAEKAVDDVCAGLGIEARCTTADEPLPGDHPRRLHMLGSRLDALEHGRMPGPLICECEMVTQAQIEEAIAAYARPPALDDLRRDLRLGMGPCQGGFCAVRAAGIVQRACNLDAAAATAALRAFVDERFKGGRSLLWGHHLRQFLLDEMIYRRTLGLDRLTGAPPAVRDAPLPAWAADRRPVSSSAQGRRVIVIGAGMAGLMAALHAVRAGAQVHVIAAGIGRLILAPGWCDVGPFHDHPGVRVFLDWCTDHGVRPLAGGPAMLGTRPAVSWAGDGEMLIVGFASWRDFYPMLCAGNLARQGIPARGIHVDLPRRHDGWDLSPTRLAHCFDDPAFREEVARLVKGRLRDEARVGFPAVLGLRDPAVVQRELAEQIGRPVFEIPTLPPSVPGTRLLNVLKGWLLRQGARVQIGHAVTRPVVEGRRVVGVAVASVGRETVFHADAVILATGGLYGGGLLSDDRGRLWEPIFDLPVQAQTDRLAWFNTDLLDLRGHPAHTFGIAVDEYLRPLGKDGTPAYENLFAAGHILGGMDTLIGGCEEGFDLASAYTAVREALGND
;
A
#
# COMPACT_ATOMS: atom_id res chain seq x y z
N MET A 1 -15.43 -25.31 28.44
CA MET A 1 -16.07 -24.19 27.71
C MET A 1 -16.39 -23.09 28.71
N ALA A 2 -15.97 -21.87 28.49
CA ALA A 2 -16.36 -20.74 29.34
C ALA A 2 -17.81 -20.37 29.02
N GLU A 3 -18.65 -20.29 30.05
CA GLU A 3 -20.05 -19.90 29.93
C GLU A 3 -20.20 -18.42 30.30
N LEU A 4 -20.70 -17.62 29.36
CA LEU A 4 -20.94 -16.19 29.51
C LEU A 4 -22.45 -15.94 29.55
N SER A 5 -22.89 -14.89 30.27
CA SER A 5 -24.30 -14.51 30.30
C SER A 5 -24.48 -13.02 30.07
N CYS A 6 -25.53 -12.66 29.34
CA CYS A 6 -25.90 -11.27 29.08
C CYS A 6 -27.42 -11.12 28.94
N ASP A 7 -27.90 -9.88 28.95
CA ASP A 7 -29.30 -9.59 28.63
C ASP A 7 -29.46 -9.55 27.10
N VAL A 8 -28.49 -8.96 26.38
CA VAL A 8 -28.49 -8.85 24.91
C VAL A 8 -27.17 -9.31 24.33
N LEU A 9 -27.25 -10.26 23.40
CA LEU A 9 -26.13 -10.60 22.50
C LEU A 9 -26.35 -9.90 21.15
N VAL A 10 -25.44 -9.01 20.77
CA VAL A 10 -25.43 -8.38 19.46
C VAL A 10 -24.46 -9.14 18.54
N ILE A 11 -24.93 -9.60 17.38
CA ILE A 11 -24.13 -10.34 16.40
C ILE A 11 -23.81 -9.42 15.22
N GLY A 12 -22.52 -9.11 15.05
CA GLY A 12 -21.98 -8.26 14.01
C GLY A 12 -21.47 -6.91 14.50
N GLY A 13 -20.15 -6.65 14.33
CA GLY A 13 -19.45 -5.42 14.73
C GLY A 13 -19.40 -4.36 13.60
N GLY A 14 -20.39 -4.34 12.70
CA GLY A 14 -20.59 -3.27 11.72
C GLY A 14 -21.30 -2.06 12.36
N ALA A 15 -21.50 -0.98 11.59
CA ALA A 15 -22.09 0.26 12.08
C ALA A 15 -23.39 0.06 12.88
N THR A 16 -24.31 -0.77 12.40
CA THR A 16 -25.59 -1.02 13.12
C THR A 16 -25.38 -1.76 14.44
N GLY A 17 -24.51 -2.78 14.45
CA GLY A 17 -24.30 -3.58 15.65
C GLY A 17 -23.59 -2.83 16.77
N VAL A 18 -22.57 -2.01 16.45
CA VAL A 18 -21.90 -1.19 17.48
C VAL A 18 -22.83 -0.12 18.07
N CYS A 19 -23.68 0.49 17.22
CA CYS A 19 -24.72 1.40 17.69
C CYS A 19 -25.75 0.67 18.57
N ALA A 20 -26.16 -0.58 18.24
CA ALA A 20 -27.09 -1.37 19.02
C ALA A 20 -26.49 -1.80 20.36
N ALA A 21 -25.21 -2.18 20.38
CA ALA A 21 -24.51 -2.49 21.63
C ALA A 21 -24.44 -1.26 22.55
N TYR A 22 -24.12 -0.08 21.97
CA TYR A 22 -24.11 1.17 22.73
C TYR A 22 -25.48 1.55 23.27
N ASP A 23 -26.53 1.53 22.44
CA ASP A 23 -27.89 1.88 22.89
C ASP A 23 -28.40 0.92 23.96
N ALA A 24 -28.21 -0.39 23.76
CA ALA A 24 -28.63 -1.39 24.74
C ALA A 24 -27.88 -1.26 26.09
N ALA A 25 -26.57 -1.09 26.09
CA ALA A 25 -25.75 -0.89 27.27
C ALA A 25 -26.16 0.38 28.02
N ARG A 26 -26.42 1.45 27.28
CA ARG A 26 -26.85 2.72 27.80
C ARG A 26 -28.25 2.66 28.44
N ARG A 27 -29.14 1.78 27.98
CA ARG A 27 -30.41 1.48 28.59
C ARG A 27 -30.29 0.54 29.80
N GLY A 28 -29.08 0.25 30.29
CA GLY A 28 -28.78 -0.55 31.47
C GLY A 28 -28.82 -2.06 31.26
N LEU A 29 -28.78 -2.53 30.02
CA LEU A 29 -28.70 -3.95 29.67
C LEU A 29 -27.25 -4.41 29.69
N ARG A 30 -27.01 -5.65 30.17
CA ARG A 30 -25.70 -6.31 30.02
C ARG A 30 -25.56 -6.79 28.59
N VAL A 31 -24.57 -6.29 27.86
CA VAL A 31 -24.39 -6.52 26.44
C VAL A 31 -23.10 -7.27 26.15
N ILE A 32 -23.20 -8.26 25.27
CA ILE A 32 -22.04 -8.85 24.58
C ILE A 32 -22.20 -8.55 23.09
N LEU A 33 -21.17 -7.94 22.48
CA LEU A 33 -21.05 -7.77 21.05
C LEU A 33 -20.09 -8.84 20.50
N ALA A 34 -20.55 -9.69 19.58
CA ALA A 34 -19.76 -10.71 18.93
C ALA A 34 -19.53 -10.36 17.45
N GLU A 35 -18.26 -10.29 17.02
CA GLU A 35 -17.87 -10.02 15.65
C GLU A 35 -16.88 -11.10 15.17
N MET A 36 -17.14 -11.69 13.99
CA MET A 36 -16.34 -12.79 13.47
C MET A 36 -14.92 -12.39 13.03
N ASN A 37 -14.68 -11.12 12.79
CA ASN A 37 -13.37 -10.58 12.45
C ASN A 37 -13.05 -9.40 13.39
N ASP A 38 -12.32 -8.40 12.92
CA ASP A 38 -12.23 -7.11 13.55
C ASP A 38 -13.44 -6.21 13.20
N LEU A 39 -13.63 -5.12 13.95
CA LEU A 39 -14.75 -4.20 13.76
C LEU A 39 -14.78 -3.61 12.32
N SER A 40 -15.97 -3.45 11.79
CA SER A 40 -16.21 -2.83 10.46
C SER A 40 -15.49 -3.47 9.28
N THR A 41 -15.08 -4.72 9.35
CA THR A 41 -14.44 -5.42 8.20
C THR A 41 -15.40 -5.78 7.08
N GLY A 42 -16.72 -5.75 7.35
CA GLY A 42 -17.78 -5.93 6.37
C GLY A 42 -18.11 -4.67 5.57
N THR A 43 -19.39 -4.48 5.24
CA THR A 43 -19.88 -3.36 4.41
C THR A 43 -19.56 -1.99 5.01
N SER A 44 -19.56 -1.87 6.33
CA SER A 44 -19.35 -0.61 7.05
C SER A 44 -17.96 -0.02 6.84
N GLY A 45 -16.90 -0.83 6.68
CA GLY A 45 -15.55 -0.39 6.34
C GLY A 45 -15.26 -0.42 4.84
N ARG A 46 -16.23 -0.81 4.00
CA ARG A 46 -16.04 -0.97 2.54
C ARG A 46 -17.00 -0.09 1.75
N PHE A 47 -17.10 1.17 2.11
CA PHE A 47 -17.90 2.19 1.42
C PHE A 47 -17.00 3.37 1.00
N HIS A 48 -17.56 4.40 0.39
CA HIS A 48 -16.80 5.54 -0.14
C HIS A 48 -16.58 6.67 0.88
N GLY A 49 -17.07 6.56 2.12
CA GLY A 49 -16.87 7.58 3.16
C GLY A 49 -17.94 8.67 3.22
N LEU A 50 -19.04 8.58 2.48
CA LEU A 50 -20.07 9.62 2.46
C LEU A 50 -21.01 9.53 3.68
N LEU A 51 -21.14 10.64 4.39
CA LEU A 51 -22.26 10.92 5.31
C LEU A 51 -23.35 11.62 4.51
N HIS A 52 -24.39 10.88 4.17
CA HIS A 52 -25.47 11.35 3.29
C HIS A 52 -26.37 12.41 3.92
N SER A 53 -26.65 13.50 3.16
CA SER A 53 -27.81 14.37 3.41
C SER A 53 -29.14 13.74 2.99
N GLY A 54 -29.09 12.69 2.16
CA GLY A 54 -30.29 12.08 1.57
C GLY A 54 -30.64 12.61 0.16
N ALA A 55 -30.05 13.72 -0.29
CA ALA A 55 -30.37 14.36 -1.57
C ALA A 55 -30.31 13.43 -2.79
N ARG A 56 -29.40 12.43 -2.77
CA ARG A 56 -29.29 11.42 -3.82
C ARG A 56 -30.50 10.49 -3.90
N TYR A 57 -31.25 10.33 -2.82
CA TYR A 57 -32.40 9.44 -2.74
C TYR A 57 -33.72 10.16 -2.91
N ALA A 58 -33.74 11.49 -2.76
CA ALA A 58 -34.95 12.31 -2.62
C ALA A 58 -36.04 11.99 -3.65
N VAL A 59 -35.69 11.78 -4.94
CA VAL A 59 -36.64 11.51 -6.01
C VAL A 59 -37.18 10.07 -5.99
N ARG A 60 -36.38 9.08 -5.61
CA ARG A 60 -36.74 7.66 -5.74
C ARG A 60 -37.19 7.02 -4.42
N ASP A 61 -36.65 7.51 -3.30
CA ASP A 61 -36.84 6.96 -1.98
C ASP A 61 -36.92 8.11 -0.95
N PRO A 62 -38.04 8.86 -0.95
CA PRO A 62 -38.22 10.03 -0.06
C PRO A 62 -38.13 9.72 1.43
N GLU A 63 -38.52 8.50 1.81
CA GLU A 63 -38.43 8.04 3.22
C GLU A 63 -36.97 7.94 3.64
N SER A 64 -36.14 7.22 2.88
CA SER A 64 -34.71 7.14 3.11
C SER A 64 -34.02 8.50 3.07
N ALA A 65 -34.51 9.44 2.24
CA ALA A 65 -33.97 10.79 2.20
C ALA A 65 -34.21 11.55 3.52
N ARG A 66 -35.42 11.48 4.09
CA ARG A 66 -35.76 12.10 5.37
C ARG A 66 -34.99 11.50 6.54
N GLU A 67 -34.90 10.18 6.60
CA GLU A 67 -34.07 9.51 7.59
C GLU A 67 -32.61 9.97 7.55
N CYS A 68 -32.04 10.05 6.35
CA CYS A 68 -30.65 10.47 6.17
C CYS A 68 -30.40 11.89 6.66
N ILE A 69 -31.27 12.86 6.33
CA ILE A 69 -31.00 14.26 6.75
C ILE A 69 -31.13 14.40 8.27
N LEU A 70 -32.06 13.70 8.90
CA LEU A 70 -32.23 13.71 10.35
C LEU A 70 -31.02 13.08 11.06
N GLU A 71 -30.61 11.90 10.63
CA GLU A 71 -29.47 11.20 11.23
C GLU A 71 -28.13 11.90 10.94
N ASN A 72 -27.97 12.52 9.75
CA ASN A 72 -26.81 13.36 9.46
C ASN A 72 -26.65 14.49 10.49
N ALA A 73 -27.75 15.19 10.79
CA ALA A 73 -27.74 16.26 11.79
C ALA A 73 -27.46 15.75 13.21
N ILE A 74 -28.00 14.56 13.56
CA ILE A 74 -27.74 13.92 14.86
C ILE A 74 -26.27 13.55 14.96
N LEU A 75 -25.73 12.80 13.99
CA LEU A 75 -24.34 12.34 14.01
C LEU A 75 -23.34 13.50 14.08
N ARG A 76 -23.57 14.60 13.38
CA ARG A 76 -22.76 15.83 13.48
C ARG A 76 -22.74 16.41 14.89
N ARG A 77 -23.85 16.29 15.64
CA ARG A 77 -23.97 16.79 16.99
C ARG A 77 -23.32 15.85 18.01
N ILE A 78 -23.55 14.54 17.88
CA ILE A 78 -23.10 13.56 18.89
C ILE A 78 -21.67 13.06 18.65
N ALA A 79 -21.17 13.10 17.41
CA ALA A 79 -19.89 12.51 17.01
C ALA A 79 -19.08 13.42 16.07
N PRO A 80 -18.88 14.71 16.38
CA PRO A 80 -18.18 15.64 15.49
C PRO A 80 -16.71 15.26 15.24
N HIS A 81 -16.12 14.45 16.11
CA HIS A 81 -14.72 14.02 16.03
C HIS A 81 -14.48 12.94 14.97
N ILE A 82 -15.52 12.24 14.49
CA ILE A 82 -15.41 11.23 13.43
C ILE A 82 -15.89 11.75 12.06
N ILE A 83 -16.37 12.97 11.97
CA ILE A 83 -16.96 13.57 10.76
C ILE A 83 -16.08 14.70 10.25
N GLU A 84 -15.77 14.68 8.96
CA GLU A 84 -15.30 15.85 8.25
C GLU A 84 -16.50 16.62 7.71
N ASP A 85 -16.66 17.87 8.14
CA ASP A 85 -17.73 18.75 7.67
C ASP A 85 -17.35 19.36 6.33
N THR A 86 -17.39 18.53 5.29
CA THR A 86 -16.99 18.89 3.92
C THR A 86 -18.08 19.64 3.16
N GLY A 87 -19.33 19.54 3.60
CA GLY A 87 -20.46 19.89 2.75
C GLY A 87 -20.56 18.97 1.53
N GLY A 88 -21.46 19.30 0.61
CA GLY A 88 -21.67 18.60 -0.65
C GLY A 88 -22.08 19.51 -1.78
N LEU A 89 -21.65 19.17 -2.99
CA LEU A 89 -22.11 19.79 -4.24
C LEU A 89 -22.76 18.71 -5.12
N PHE A 90 -23.97 19.03 -5.63
CA PHE A 90 -24.56 18.32 -6.75
C PHE A 90 -24.27 19.11 -8.01
N VAL A 91 -23.56 18.49 -8.96
CA VAL A 91 -23.10 19.14 -10.18
C VAL A 91 -23.61 18.40 -11.43
N ALA A 92 -24.04 19.14 -12.44
CA ALA A 92 -24.38 18.60 -13.75
C ALA A 92 -23.30 18.98 -14.77
N VAL A 93 -22.95 18.01 -15.63
CA VAL A 93 -22.08 18.23 -16.79
C VAL A 93 -22.92 18.15 -18.08
N PRO A 94 -22.40 18.57 -19.24
CA PRO A 94 -23.10 18.41 -20.50
C PRO A 94 -23.50 16.95 -20.74
N GLY A 95 -24.77 16.74 -21.11
CA GLY A 95 -25.38 15.42 -21.32
C GLY A 95 -26.17 14.88 -20.11
N ASP A 96 -26.06 15.48 -18.94
CA ASP A 96 -26.95 15.15 -17.83
C ASP A 96 -28.39 15.70 -18.12
N PRO A 97 -29.46 14.97 -17.72
CA PRO A 97 -30.83 15.34 -18.09
C PRO A 97 -31.28 16.61 -17.32
N ALA A 98 -31.52 17.68 -18.06
CA ALA A 98 -31.91 18.98 -17.50
C ALA A 98 -33.30 18.97 -16.82
N ASP A 99 -34.21 18.10 -17.25
CA ASP A 99 -35.53 17.91 -16.66
C ASP A 99 -35.49 17.21 -15.28
N TYR A 100 -34.35 16.64 -14.92
CA TYR A 100 -34.14 16.05 -13.58
C TYR A 100 -34.00 17.12 -12.50
N VAL A 101 -33.45 18.29 -12.81
CA VAL A 101 -33.14 19.36 -11.82
C VAL A 101 -34.36 19.82 -11.04
N PRO A 102 -35.49 20.27 -11.71
CA PRO A 102 -36.67 20.75 -10.96
C PRO A 102 -37.30 19.65 -10.11
N ARG A 103 -37.36 18.41 -10.61
CA ARG A 103 -37.88 17.25 -9.87
C ARG A 103 -37.04 16.96 -8.62
N TRP A 104 -35.72 17.06 -8.75
CA TRP A 104 -34.81 16.83 -7.65
C TRP A 104 -34.91 17.89 -6.57
N LEU A 105 -35.04 19.20 -6.97
CA LEU A 105 -35.21 20.30 -6.03
C LEU A 105 -36.51 20.14 -5.23
N GLU A 106 -37.63 19.85 -5.90
CA GLU A 106 -38.92 19.60 -5.27
C GLU A 106 -38.84 18.45 -4.27
N ALA A 107 -38.20 17.35 -4.67
CA ALA A 107 -38.03 16.17 -3.81
C ALA A 107 -37.11 16.46 -2.60
N CYS A 108 -36.04 17.22 -2.76
CA CYS A 108 -35.18 17.66 -1.64
C CYS A 108 -35.98 18.52 -0.66
N ALA A 109 -36.72 19.51 -1.15
CA ALA A 109 -37.55 20.36 -0.29
C ALA A 109 -38.60 19.54 0.49
N ALA A 110 -39.27 18.58 -0.14
CA ALA A 110 -40.24 17.70 0.48
C ALA A 110 -39.61 16.76 1.53
N ALA A 111 -38.34 16.43 1.40
CA ALA A 111 -37.59 15.64 2.37
C ALA A 111 -36.94 16.48 3.50
N GLY A 112 -37.05 17.81 3.44
CA GLY A 112 -36.41 18.72 4.42
C GLY A 112 -34.92 18.92 4.20
N ILE A 113 -34.43 18.68 2.98
CA ILE A 113 -33.02 18.83 2.61
C ILE A 113 -32.82 20.21 1.96
N ALA A 114 -31.96 21.02 2.56
CA ALA A 114 -31.57 22.30 1.99
C ALA A 114 -30.71 22.08 0.73
N ALA A 115 -31.20 22.46 -0.42
CA ALA A 115 -30.49 22.45 -1.70
C ALA A 115 -30.39 23.88 -2.25
N GLU A 116 -29.24 24.50 -2.09
CA GLU A 116 -28.98 25.91 -2.46
C GLU A 116 -28.35 25.97 -3.86
N ALA A 117 -28.98 26.66 -4.79
CA ALA A 117 -28.41 26.92 -6.11
C ALA A 117 -27.22 27.88 -6.01
N ILE A 118 -26.08 27.51 -6.57
CA ILE A 118 -24.90 28.35 -6.69
C ILE A 118 -24.46 28.45 -8.15
N THR A 119 -23.73 29.49 -8.48
CA THR A 119 -23.19 29.63 -9.84
C THR A 119 -22.05 28.67 -10.07
N VAL A 120 -21.86 28.23 -11.31
CA VAL A 120 -20.70 27.40 -11.70
C VAL A 120 -19.37 28.08 -11.34
N ARG A 121 -19.31 29.42 -11.47
CA ARG A 121 -18.15 30.21 -11.05
C ARG A 121 -17.87 30.08 -9.54
N GLU A 122 -18.89 30.09 -8.74
CA GLU A 122 -18.78 29.91 -7.28
C GLU A 122 -18.37 28.49 -6.92
N ALA A 123 -19.01 27.49 -7.53
CA ALA A 123 -18.62 26.08 -7.34
C ALA A 123 -17.14 25.87 -7.69
N ARG A 124 -16.67 26.43 -8.81
CA ARG A 124 -15.25 26.33 -9.22
C ARG A 124 -14.31 27.18 -8.37
N ARG A 125 -14.79 28.25 -7.74
CA ARG A 125 -13.97 28.97 -6.77
C ARG A 125 -13.80 28.18 -5.48
N GLN A 126 -14.83 27.45 -5.06
CA GLN A 126 -14.78 26.54 -3.92
C GLN A 126 -13.93 25.30 -4.21
N GLU A 127 -14.10 24.71 -5.40
CA GLU A 127 -13.41 23.51 -5.87
C GLU A 127 -12.77 23.75 -7.25
N PRO A 128 -11.53 24.29 -7.27
CA PRO A 128 -10.88 24.72 -8.52
C PRO A 128 -10.66 23.61 -9.54
N ALA A 129 -10.59 22.35 -9.10
CA ALA A 129 -10.38 21.19 -9.94
C ALA A 129 -11.62 20.81 -10.77
N LEU A 130 -12.80 21.32 -10.43
CA LEU A 130 -14.03 21.00 -11.16
C LEU A 130 -13.97 21.45 -12.61
N SER A 131 -14.58 20.65 -13.47
CA SER A 131 -14.66 20.90 -14.91
C SER A 131 -15.22 22.30 -15.22
N PRO A 132 -14.61 23.07 -16.12
CA PRO A 132 -15.17 24.33 -16.60
C PRO A 132 -16.48 24.16 -17.40
N ALA A 133 -16.80 22.93 -17.82
CA ALA A 133 -17.99 22.61 -18.60
C ALA A 133 -19.23 22.32 -17.75
N LEU A 134 -19.18 22.50 -16.42
CA LEU A 134 -20.35 22.35 -15.55
C LEU A 134 -21.50 23.25 -16.01
N VAL A 135 -22.73 22.73 -15.93
CA VAL A 135 -23.95 23.48 -16.32
C VAL A 135 -24.81 23.88 -15.12
N HIS A 136 -24.82 23.09 -14.05
CA HIS A 136 -25.54 23.39 -12.82
C HIS A 136 -24.69 23.01 -11.60
N ALA A 137 -24.88 23.72 -10.50
CA ALA A 137 -24.31 23.38 -9.19
C ALA A 137 -25.25 23.74 -8.04
N PHE A 138 -25.42 22.85 -7.08
CA PHE A 138 -26.24 23.02 -5.89
C PHE A 138 -25.48 22.57 -4.65
N ARG A 139 -25.56 23.36 -3.58
CA ARG A 139 -24.96 23.01 -2.29
C ARG A 139 -25.96 22.23 -1.44
N VAL A 140 -25.49 21.15 -0.77
CA VAL A 140 -26.28 20.31 0.13
C VAL A 140 -25.46 20.00 1.40
N PRO A 141 -26.09 19.60 2.53
CA PRO A 141 -25.39 19.31 3.77
C PRO A 141 -24.85 17.86 3.83
N ASP A 142 -24.17 17.40 2.80
CA ASP A 142 -23.39 16.15 2.86
C ASP A 142 -22.16 16.31 3.77
N GLY A 143 -21.48 15.24 4.11
CA GLY A 143 -20.23 15.22 4.85
C GLY A 143 -19.42 13.97 4.54
N ALA A 144 -18.22 13.87 5.08
CA ALA A 144 -17.43 12.65 5.02
C ALA A 144 -17.30 12.03 6.42
N VAL A 145 -17.26 10.69 6.48
CA VAL A 145 -17.15 9.94 7.74
C VAL A 145 -16.24 8.73 7.53
N ASP A 146 -15.34 8.47 8.48
CA ASP A 146 -14.57 7.23 8.50
C ASP A 146 -15.37 6.15 9.22
N GLY A 147 -15.67 5.03 8.54
CA GLY A 147 -16.46 3.93 9.08
C GLY A 147 -15.74 3.13 10.16
N PHE A 148 -14.41 3.14 10.14
CA PHE A 148 -13.61 2.49 11.20
C PHE A 148 -13.64 3.34 12.47
N ASP A 149 -13.37 4.64 12.38
CA ASP A 149 -13.44 5.57 13.50
C ASP A 149 -14.84 5.56 14.12
N MET A 150 -15.90 5.49 13.30
CA MET A 150 -17.26 5.37 13.78
C MET A 150 -17.47 4.11 14.62
N ALA A 151 -17.03 2.95 14.12
CA ALA A 151 -17.20 1.69 14.85
C ALA A 151 -16.45 1.71 16.19
N HIS A 152 -15.20 2.17 16.20
CA HIS A 152 -14.41 2.28 17.41
C HIS A 152 -14.99 3.27 18.43
N ALA A 153 -15.51 4.42 17.98
CA ALA A 153 -16.14 5.40 18.86
C ALA A 153 -17.38 4.84 19.58
N PHE A 154 -18.29 4.19 18.83
CA PHE A 154 -19.48 3.59 19.40
C PHE A 154 -19.16 2.37 20.28
N THR A 155 -18.16 1.56 19.90
CA THR A 155 -17.73 0.40 20.72
C THR A 155 -17.17 0.86 22.06
N ARG A 156 -16.25 1.83 22.06
CA ARG A 156 -15.71 2.39 23.30
C ARG A 156 -16.79 2.98 24.19
N ALA A 157 -17.73 3.72 23.59
CA ALA A 157 -18.87 4.24 24.32
C ALA A 157 -19.75 3.11 24.93
N ALA A 158 -19.92 2.00 24.21
CA ALA A 158 -20.65 0.84 24.76
C ALA A 158 -19.89 0.19 25.93
N GLU A 159 -18.59 0.04 25.84
CA GLU A 159 -17.71 -0.51 26.87
C GLU A 159 -17.65 0.37 28.11
N ASP A 160 -17.71 1.69 27.99
CA ASP A 160 -17.83 2.64 29.08
C ASP A 160 -19.15 2.41 29.89
N TYR A 161 -20.19 1.87 29.25
CA TYR A 161 -21.45 1.43 29.88
C TYR A 161 -21.46 -0.06 30.23
N GLY A 162 -20.32 -0.75 30.23
CA GLY A 162 -20.14 -2.13 30.67
C GLY A 162 -20.45 -3.20 29.64
N ALA A 163 -20.53 -2.86 28.33
CA ALA A 163 -20.60 -3.86 27.28
C ALA A 163 -19.26 -4.61 27.14
N THR A 164 -19.34 -5.87 26.72
CA THR A 164 -18.16 -6.69 26.41
C THR A 164 -18.08 -6.90 24.88
N THR A 165 -16.97 -6.55 24.27
CA THR A 165 -16.73 -6.76 22.85
C THR A 165 -15.86 -7.99 22.62
N LEU A 166 -16.35 -8.94 21.81
CA LEU A 166 -15.66 -10.16 21.41
C LEU A 166 -15.39 -10.12 19.90
N ILE A 167 -14.25 -9.55 19.50
CA ILE A 167 -13.76 -9.61 18.10
C ILE A 167 -13.16 -10.98 17.82
N TYR A 168 -13.16 -11.40 16.53
CA TYR A 168 -12.73 -12.71 16.07
C TYR A 168 -13.53 -13.88 16.64
N HIS A 169 -14.77 -13.63 17.06
CA HIS A 169 -15.69 -14.65 17.55
C HIS A 169 -16.88 -14.81 16.60
N GLU A 170 -16.92 -15.91 15.86
CA GLU A 170 -18.00 -16.24 14.94
C GLU A 170 -19.11 -17.00 15.69
N VAL A 171 -20.34 -16.55 15.53
CA VAL A 171 -21.50 -17.31 16.03
C VAL A 171 -21.78 -18.47 15.09
N THR A 172 -21.66 -19.68 15.59
CA THR A 172 -21.77 -20.93 14.81
C THR A 172 -23.07 -21.68 15.07
N ALA A 173 -23.74 -21.43 16.20
CA ALA A 173 -25.06 -22.00 16.49
C ALA A 173 -25.91 -21.06 17.34
N LEU A 174 -27.23 -21.10 17.14
CA LEU A 174 -28.24 -20.40 17.93
C LEU A 174 -29.38 -21.36 18.29
N ASN A 175 -29.65 -21.52 19.53
CA ASN A 175 -30.79 -22.30 20.05
C ASN A 175 -31.75 -21.37 20.78
N VAL A 176 -32.88 -21.07 20.17
CA VAL A 176 -33.93 -20.17 20.72
C VAL A 176 -34.87 -20.97 21.56
N GLY A 177 -34.80 -20.77 22.87
CA GLY A 177 -35.71 -21.43 23.87
C GLY A 177 -36.81 -20.49 24.34
N SER A 178 -37.65 -20.97 25.23
CA SER A 178 -38.75 -20.18 25.82
C SER A 178 -38.30 -19.09 26.77
N THR A 179 -37.08 -19.20 27.34
CA THR A 179 -36.55 -18.27 28.36
C THR A 179 -35.35 -17.45 27.89
N GLY A 180 -34.92 -17.64 26.66
CA GLY A 180 -33.73 -16.96 26.08
C GLY A 180 -33.10 -17.77 24.98
N VAL A 181 -31.90 -17.34 24.58
CA VAL A 181 -31.14 -17.92 23.47
C VAL A 181 -29.76 -18.38 23.95
N MET A 182 -29.40 -19.62 23.57
CA MET A 182 -28.06 -20.15 23.77
C MET A 182 -27.29 -19.98 22.44
N ALA A 183 -26.21 -19.26 22.45
CA ALA A 183 -25.33 -19.05 21.29
C ALA A 183 -23.97 -19.74 21.49
N THR A 184 -23.52 -20.47 20.50
CA THR A 184 -22.13 -20.98 20.45
C THR A 184 -21.29 -20.01 19.61
N LEU A 185 -20.20 -19.55 20.19
CA LEU A 185 -19.22 -18.67 19.55
C LEU A 185 -17.91 -19.42 19.40
N GLN A 186 -17.33 -19.40 18.20
CA GLN A 186 -15.99 -19.93 17.93
C GLN A 186 -14.99 -18.81 17.75
N ASP A 187 -13.92 -18.81 18.55
CA ASP A 187 -12.78 -17.94 18.33
C ASP A 187 -12.03 -18.38 17.07
N ARG A 188 -12.05 -17.55 16.03
CA ARG A 188 -11.44 -17.85 14.73
C ARG A 188 -9.91 -17.89 14.74
N ARG A 189 -9.27 -17.37 15.79
CA ARG A 189 -7.81 -17.39 15.95
C ARG A 189 -7.31 -18.60 16.72
N SER A 190 -8.01 -19.00 17.79
CA SER A 190 -7.64 -20.15 18.63
C SER A 190 -8.42 -21.42 18.31
N GLY A 191 -9.59 -21.32 17.70
CA GLY A 191 -10.53 -22.42 17.51
C GLY A 191 -11.35 -22.77 18.77
N GLU A 192 -11.12 -22.07 19.88
CA GLU A 192 -11.86 -22.31 21.13
C GLU A 192 -13.33 -21.91 21.02
N GLU A 193 -14.20 -22.71 21.66
CA GLU A 193 -15.64 -22.43 21.73
C GLU A 193 -16.02 -21.80 23.07
N LYS A 194 -16.94 -20.84 23.01
CA LYS A 194 -17.61 -20.23 24.15
C LYS A 194 -19.10 -20.35 23.99
N ILE A 195 -19.81 -20.57 25.11
CA ILE A 195 -21.25 -20.56 25.14
C ILE A 195 -21.72 -19.25 25.77
N VAL A 196 -22.64 -18.55 25.11
CA VAL A 196 -23.27 -17.33 25.60
C VAL A 196 -24.75 -17.59 25.80
N SER A 197 -25.22 -17.40 27.05
CA SER A 197 -26.64 -17.40 27.41
C SER A 197 -27.15 -15.95 27.38
N ALA A 198 -28.06 -15.64 26.46
CA ALA A 198 -28.64 -14.31 26.28
C ALA A 198 -30.16 -14.34 26.47
N ARG A 199 -30.73 -13.31 27.07
CA ARG A 199 -32.21 -13.16 27.12
C ARG A 199 -32.75 -12.80 25.73
N TRP A 200 -31.94 -12.07 24.92
CA TRP A 200 -32.31 -11.65 23.59
C TRP A 200 -31.08 -11.57 22.69
N VAL A 201 -31.26 -11.83 21.39
CA VAL A 201 -30.23 -11.70 20.35
C VAL A 201 -30.68 -10.65 19.36
N ILE A 202 -29.82 -9.69 19.06
CA ILE A 202 -29.92 -8.78 17.91
C ILE A 202 -28.97 -9.27 16.82
N ASN A 203 -29.55 -9.77 15.72
CA ASN A 203 -28.80 -10.10 14.53
C ASN A 203 -28.59 -8.82 13.68
N ALA A 204 -27.39 -8.23 13.76
CA ALA A 204 -26.94 -7.06 13.01
C ALA A 204 -25.80 -7.42 12.03
N ALA A 205 -25.79 -8.68 11.53
CA ALA A 205 -24.71 -9.24 10.73
C ALA A 205 -24.71 -8.76 9.26
N GLY A 206 -25.49 -7.74 8.92
CA GLY A 206 -25.48 -7.09 7.60
C GLY A 206 -25.67 -8.08 6.44
N PRO A 207 -24.73 -8.23 5.50
CA PRO A 207 -24.85 -9.18 4.39
C PRO A 207 -25.02 -10.65 4.84
N TRP A 208 -24.56 -11.01 6.02
CA TRP A 208 -24.70 -12.36 6.58
C TRP A 208 -25.93 -12.54 7.46
N ALA A 209 -26.83 -11.55 7.57
CA ALA A 209 -28.00 -11.62 8.43
C ALA A 209 -28.90 -12.84 8.13
N GLY A 210 -29.02 -13.22 6.86
CA GLY A 210 -29.74 -14.43 6.47
C GLY A 210 -29.08 -15.73 6.96
N LYS A 211 -27.74 -15.79 6.96
CA LYS A 211 -27.01 -16.95 7.49
C LYS A 211 -27.20 -17.07 9.00
N VAL A 212 -27.11 -15.95 9.72
CA VAL A 212 -27.32 -15.94 11.19
C VAL A 212 -28.75 -16.30 11.56
N ALA A 213 -29.77 -15.80 10.84
CA ALA A 213 -31.15 -16.20 11.04
C ALA A 213 -31.38 -17.71 10.80
N ALA A 214 -30.71 -18.28 9.81
CA ALA A 214 -30.76 -19.71 9.50
C ALA A 214 -30.17 -20.60 10.61
N LEU A 215 -29.22 -20.12 11.42
CA LEU A 215 -28.70 -20.84 12.59
C LEU A 215 -29.78 -21.09 13.64
N ALA A 216 -30.81 -20.25 13.66
CA ALA A 216 -31.98 -20.40 14.55
C ALA A 216 -33.20 -21.01 13.84
N GLY A 217 -33.03 -21.50 12.59
CA GLY A 217 -34.10 -22.14 11.81
C GLY A 217 -35.01 -21.16 11.06
N TYR A 218 -34.70 -19.88 10.98
CA TYR A 218 -35.50 -18.87 10.28
C TYR A 218 -34.95 -18.53 8.91
N ALA A 219 -35.83 -18.48 7.91
CA ALA A 219 -35.47 -18.03 6.58
C ALA A 219 -35.50 -16.50 6.47
N LEU A 220 -34.41 -15.89 6.04
CA LEU A 220 -34.33 -14.47 5.72
C LEU A 220 -33.59 -14.28 4.39
N ARG A 221 -34.29 -13.73 3.40
CA ARG A 221 -33.70 -13.46 2.09
C ARG A 221 -33.08 -12.06 2.07
N VAL A 222 -31.75 -11.99 1.92
CA VAL A 222 -31.00 -10.75 1.71
C VAL A 222 -30.58 -10.68 0.25
N ALA A 223 -30.89 -9.58 -0.42
CA ALA A 223 -30.40 -9.32 -1.76
C ALA A 223 -29.04 -8.62 -1.69
N TRP A 224 -28.03 -9.22 -2.28
CA TRP A 224 -26.68 -8.69 -2.24
C TRP A 224 -26.35 -7.86 -3.48
N SER A 225 -25.84 -6.65 -3.27
CA SER A 225 -25.38 -5.77 -4.34
C SER A 225 -23.97 -5.27 -4.03
N ARG A 226 -23.00 -5.74 -4.80
CA ARG A 226 -21.62 -5.31 -4.73
C ARG A 226 -21.44 -3.93 -5.38
N GLY A 227 -20.55 -3.10 -4.83
CA GLY A 227 -20.14 -1.83 -5.41
C GLY A 227 -18.65 -1.60 -5.24
N ALA A 228 -17.95 -1.32 -6.33
CA ALA A 228 -16.53 -1.01 -6.35
C ALA A 228 -16.25 0.48 -6.14
N MET A 229 -15.08 0.79 -5.58
CA MET A 229 -14.58 2.13 -5.31
C MET A 229 -13.08 2.19 -5.60
N ILE A 230 -12.58 3.39 -5.91
CA ILE A 230 -11.16 3.67 -6.10
C ILE A 230 -10.74 4.84 -5.21
N ALA A 231 -9.66 4.68 -4.44
CA ALA A 231 -8.96 5.80 -3.80
C ALA A 231 -7.87 6.34 -4.72
N MET A 232 -7.90 7.65 -4.94
CA MET A 232 -6.89 8.39 -5.70
C MET A 232 -5.88 9.04 -4.75
N ASN A 233 -4.61 9.07 -5.11
CA ASN A 233 -3.51 9.63 -4.28
C ASN A 233 -3.65 11.14 -4.01
N THR A 234 -4.53 11.81 -4.71
CA THR A 234 -4.72 13.27 -4.60
C THR A 234 -6.07 13.55 -3.96
N ARG A 235 -6.09 14.42 -2.95
CA ARG A 235 -7.33 15.01 -2.46
C ARG A 235 -7.76 16.10 -3.45
N TRP A 236 -8.47 15.71 -4.50
CA TRP A 236 -8.88 16.56 -5.61
C TRP A 236 -9.86 17.66 -5.20
N VAL A 237 -10.71 17.33 -4.21
CA VAL A 237 -11.78 18.19 -3.71
C VAL A 237 -11.80 18.17 -2.18
N ASN A 238 -12.32 19.24 -1.58
CA ASN A 238 -12.56 19.34 -0.14
C ASN A 238 -14.04 19.21 0.22
N THR A 239 -14.88 19.21 -0.80
CA THR A 239 -16.35 19.06 -0.71
C THR A 239 -16.76 17.75 -1.38
N VAL A 240 -17.74 17.03 -0.84
CA VAL A 240 -18.32 15.87 -1.54
C VAL A 240 -18.93 16.32 -2.86
N ILE A 241 -18.59 15.67 -3.96
CA ILE A 241 -19.18 15.94 -5.28
C ILE A 241 -20.10 14.81 -5.70
N ASN A 242 -21.35 15.13 -6.02
CA ASN A 242 -22.34 14.23 -6.58
C ASN A 242 -22.73 14.68 -7.99
N ARG A 243 -23.00 13.73 -8.90
CA ARG A 243 -23.61 14.01 -10.19
C ARG A 243 -25.11 14.28 -10.02
N LEU A 244 -25.58 15.37 -10.62
CA LEU A 244 -26.99 15.77 -10.61
C LEU A 244 -27.78 15.10 -11.75
N ARG A 245 -28.06 13.83 -11.58
CA ARG A 245 -28.81 12.96 -12.50
C ARG A 245 -29.42 11.79 -11.74
N PRO A 246 -30.32 11.00 -12.36
CA PRO A 246 -30.74 9.72 -11.80
C PRO A 246 -29.51 8.88 -11.43
N PRO A 247 -29.45 8.24 -10.24
CA PRO A 247 -28.28 7.52 -9.76
C PRO A 247 -27.76 6.45 -10.70
N THR A 248 -26.48 6.59 -11.11
CA THR A 248 -25.72 5.63 -11.94
C THR A 248 -24.41 5.22 -11.29
N ASP A 249 -23.50 4.54 -12.02
CA ASP A 249 -22.20 4.14 -11.52
C ASP A 249 -21.23 5.34 -11.44
N GLY A 250 -20.39 5.39 -10.42
CA GLY A 250 -19.32 6.38 -10.30
C GLY A 250 -19.75 7.83 -10.00
N ASP A 251 -20.99 8.06 -9.58
CA ASP A 251 -21.58 9.40 -9.44
C ASP A 251 -21.04 10.22 -8.26
N ILE A 252 -20.24 9.64 -7.37
CA ILE A 252 -19.88 10.28 -6.11
C ILE A 252 -18.37 10.31 -5.95
N LEU A 253 -17.82 11.50 -5.68
CA LEU A 253 -16.44 11.71 -5.28
C LEU A 253 -16.40 12.26 -3.87
N VAL A 254 -15.79 11.53 -2.93
CA VAL A 254 -15.73 11.88 -1.51
C VAL A 254 -14.29 12.17 -1.12
N PRO A 255 -13.99 13.34 -0.52
CA PRO A 255 -12.71 13.57 0.14
C PRO A 255 -12.67 12.80 1.47
N VAL A 256 -11.69 11.93 1.64
CA VAL A 256 -11.50 11.12 2.86
C VAL A 256 -10.05 11.22 3.31
N GLY A 257 -9.79 11.87 4.44
CA GLY A 257 -8.42 12.09 4.88
C GLY A 257 -7.58 12.80 3.81
N THR A 258 -6.50 12.19 3.36
CA THR A 258 -5.56 12.76 2.38
C THR A 258 -5.87 12.41 0.92
N VAL A 259 -6.94 11.66 0.66
CA VAL A 259 -7.28 11.09 -0.65
C VAL A 259 -8.67 11.52 -1.12
N SER A 260 -9.00 11.25 -2.37
CA SER A 260 -10.37 11.28 -2.89
C SER A 260 -10.81 9.88 -3.26
N VAL A 261 -12.02 9.51 -2.87
CA VAL A 261 -12.61 8.19 -3.18
C VAL A 261 -13.76 8.37 -4.16
N ILE A 262 -13.64 7.75 -5.34
CA ILE A 262 -14.72 7.72 -6.33
C ILE A 262 -15.47 6.39 -6.25
N GLY A 263 -16.78 6.44 -6.36
CA GLY A 263 -17.66 5.25 -6.33
C GLY A 263 -19.12 5.64 -6.50
N THR A 264 -20.01 4.66 -6.52
CA THR A 264 -19.80 3.23 -6.52
C THR A 264 -20.49 2.63 -7.72
N THR A 265 -20.05 1.44 -8.14
CA THR A 265 -20.81 0.57 -9.03
C THR A 265 -21.96 -0.15 -8.28
N SER A 266 -22.81 -0.88 -8.98
CA SER A 266 -23.89 -1.67 -8.36
C SER A 266 -24.19 -2.92 -9.16
N ILE A 267 -23.67 -4.05 -8.71
CA ILE A 267 -23.77 -5.36 -9.37
C ILE A 267 -24.43 -6.35 -8.42
N PRO A 268 -25.52 -7.02 -8.80
CA PRO A 268 -26.05 -8.15 -8.06
C PRO A 268 -25.02 -9.27 -7.95
N VAL A 269 -24.89 -9.88 -6.77
CA VAL A 269 -23.99 -11.00 -6.50
C VAL A 269 -24.71 -12.10 -5.74
N GLU A 270 -24.16 -13.33 -5.79
CA GLU A 270 -24.79 -14.51 -5.18
C GLU A 270 -24.29 -14.79 -3.75
N ARG A 271 -23.23 -14.12 -3.33
CA ARG A 271 -22.59 -14.35 -2.01
C ARG A 271 -22.26 -13.04 -1.31
N PRO A 272 -22.37 -13.01 0.03
CA PRO A 272 -22.09 -11.81 0.84
C PRO A 272 -20.60 -11.42 0.89
N ASP A 273 -19.72 -12.33 0.51
CA ASP A 273 -18.26 -12.18 0.51
C ASP A 273 -17.64 -11.98 -0.87
N ASP A 274 -18.46 -11.84 -1.91
CA ASP A 274 -17.97 -11.54 -3.27
C ASP A 274 -17.51 -10.08 -3.38
N ASN A 275 -16.20 -9.89 -3.21
CA ASN A 275 -15.54 -8.58 -3.33
C ASN A 275 -14.70 -8.47 -4.61
N THR A 276 -14.99 -9.26 -5.62
CA THR A 276 -14.32 -9.21 -6.94
C THR A 276 -14.48 -7.82 -7.56
N ILE A 277 -13.50 -7.34 -8.28
CA ILE A 277 -13.55 -6.07 -9.01
C ILE A 277 -13.28 -6.38 -10.48
N GLU A 278 -14.22 -6.06 -11.32
CA GLU A 278 -14.11 -6.28 -12.75
C GLU A 278 -13.38 -5.09 -13.43
N PRO A 279 -12.61 -5.33 -14.51
CA PRO A 279 -11.87 -4.26 -15.20
C PRO A 279 -12.72 -3.09 -15.67
N TRP A 280 -13.92 -3.37 -16.15
CA TRP A 280 -14.86 -2.35 -16.60
C TRP A 280 -15.32 -1.42 -15.48
N GLU A 281 -15.41 -1.92 -14.23
CA GLU A 281 -15.77 -1.10 -13.07
C GLU A 281 -14.73 -0.01 -12.84
N ILE A 282 -13.45 -0.37 -12.93
CA ILE A 282 -12.34 0.60 -12.81
C ILE A 282 -12.43 1.64 -13.92
N THR A 283 -12.64 1.21 -15.16
CA THR A 283 -12.75 2.11 -16.33
C THR A 283 -13.92 3.07 -16.16
N ALA A 284 -15.11 2.57 -15.78
CA ALA A 284 -16.30 3.37 -15.57
C ALA A 284 -16.11 4.44 -14.47
N LEU A 285 -15.50 4.05 -13.35
CA LEU A 285 -15.23 4.97 -12.25
C LEU A 285 -14.22 6.07 -12.67
N LEU A 286 -13.20 5.73 -13.43
CA LEU A 286 -12.24 6.71 -13.95
C LEU A 286 -12.87 7.63 -15.00
N ASP A 287 -13.76 7.15 -15.86
CA ASP A 287 -14.49 7.95 -16.86
C ASP A 287 -15.40 8.98 -16.17
N GLU A 288 -16.13 8.56 -15.13
CA GLU A 288 -16.96 9.47 -14.35
C GLU A 288 -16.15 10.51 -13.59
N GLY A 289 -15.00 10.10 -13.02
CA GLY A 289 -14.05 11.03 -12.39
C GLY A 289 -13.52 12.08 -13.35
N GLU A 290 -13.15 11.67 -14.58
CA GLU A 290 -12.66 12.56 -15.63
C GLU A 290 -13.74 13.55 -16.11
N ALA A 291 -15.01 13.14 -16.15
CA ALA A 291 -16.13 14.01 -16.52
C ALA A 291 -16.33 15.15 -15.50
N ILE A 292 -16.08 14.87 -14.21
CA ILE A 292 -16.19 15.86 -13.12
C ILE A 292 -14.93 16.70 -13.01
N ILE A 293 -13.74 16.06 -13.09
CA ILE A 293 -12.43 16.67 -12.86
C ILE A 293 -11.51 16.32 -14.04
N PRO A 294 -11.22 17.26 -14.94
CA PRO A 294 -10.28 17.04 -16.03
C PRO A 294 -8.89 16.65 -15.52
N GLY A 295 -8.32 15.59 -16.05
CA GLY A 295 -7.03 15.02 -15.63
C GLY A 295 -7.12 14.02 -14.47
N PHE A 296 -8.32 13.65 -14.02
CA PHE A 296 -8.53 12.67 -12.97
C PHE A 296 -7.88 11.30 -13.27
N ARG A 297 -7.97 10.82 -14.53
CA ARG A 297 -7.36 9.57 -14.98
C ARG A 297 -5.83 9.57 -14.91
N GLN A 298 -5.20 10.76 -15.03
CA GLN A 298 -3.73 10.89 -15.00
C GLN A 298 -3.19 10.82 -13.58
N ALA A 299 -4.05 11.00 -12.58
CA ALA A 299 -3.65 10.87 -11.18
C ALA A 299 -3.38 9.41 -10.83
N ARG A 300 -2.51 9.23 -9.85
CA ARG A 300 -2.19 7.91 -9.32
C ARG A 300 -3.38 7.35 -8.53
N ALA A 301 -3.89 6.20 -8.95
CA ALA A 301 -4.78 5.40 -8.14
C ALA A 301 -3.99 4.64 -7.06
N LEU A 302 -4.52 4.49 -5.85
CA LEU A 302 -3.85 3.83 -4.73
C LEU A 302 -4.42 2.45 -4.45
N ARG A 303 -5.74 2.35 -4.34
CA ARG A 303 -6.42 1.13 -3.96
C ARG A 303 -7.82 1.08 -4.54
N ALA A 304 -8.23 -0.10 -4.98
CA ALA A 304 -9.63 -0.41 -5.25
C ALA A 304 -10.13 -1.42 -4.22
N TRP A 305 -11.41 -1.30 -3.87
CA TRP A 305 -12.10 -2.28 -3.04
C TRP A 305 -13.57 -2.30 -3.40
N ALA A 306 -14.24 -3.39 -3.03
CA ALA A 306 -15.68 -3.53 -3.19
C ALA A 306 -16.33 -3.89 -1.85
N GLY A 307 -17.56 -3.42 -1.67
CA GLY A 307 -18.41 -3.78 -0.53
C GLY A 307 -19.75 -4.31 -0.98
N VAL A 308 -20.26 -5.32 -0.28
CA VAL A 308 -21.56 -5.93 -0.58
C VAL A 308 -22.63 -5.30 0.33
N ARG A 309 -23.64 -4.67 -0.31
CA ARG A 309 -24.75 -4.05 0.40
C ARG A 309 -25.81 -5.11 0.75
N PRO A 310 -26.28 -5.18 2.01
CA PRO A 310 -27.42 -6.03 2.38
C PRO A 310 -28.74 -5.31 2.03
N LEU A 311 -29.23 -5.51 0.83
CA LEU A 311 -30.51 -4.96 0.41
C LEU A 311 -31.64 -5.87 0.87
N TYR A 312 -32.74 -5.30 1.33
CA TYR A 312 -33.89 -6.03 1.79
C TYR A 312 -35.19 -5.43 1.23
N GLU A 313 -36.08 -6.28 0.81
CA GLU A 313 -37.44 -5.94 0.40
C GLU A 313 -38.37 -7.02 0.92
N ALA A 314 -39.32 -6.65 1.78
CA ALA A 314 -40.23 -7.59 2.43
C ALA A 314 -41.10 -8.36 1.43
N GLU A 315 -41.52 -7.69 0.33
CA GLU A 315 -42.21 -8.29 -0.77
C GLU A 315 -41.29 -8.39 -2.00
N ALA A 316 -40.82 -9.59 -2.31
CA ALA A 316 -39.97 -9.82 -3.47
C ALA A 316 -40.78 -9.52 -4.75
N ARG A 317 -40.46 -8.40 -5.42
CA ARG A 317 -40.95 -8.07 -6.73
C ARG A 317 -40.04 -8.68 -7.79
N GLU A 318 -40.56 -9.54 -8.64
CA GLU A 318 -39.78 -10.10 -9.76
C GLU A 318 -39.19 -8.99 -10.63
N GLY A 319 -37.88 -9.09 -10.94
CA GLY A 319 -37.16 -8.16 -11.82
C GLY A 319 -36.58 -6.91 -11.15
N ILE A 320 -36.82 -6.66 -9.87
CA ILE A 320 -36.19 -5.54 -9.14
C ILE A 320 -34.88 -5.99 -8.53
N THR A 321 -33.75 -5.46 -9.02
CA THR A 321 -32.42 -5.80 -8.55
C THR A 321 -31.56 -4.54 -8.38
N GLY A 322 -30.54 -4.63 -7.54
CA GLY A 322 -29.50 -3.61 -7.42
C GLY A 322 -30.01 -2.24 -6.98
N ARG A 323 -29.89 -1.21 -7.86
CA ARG A 323 -30.28 0.17 -7.54
C ARG A 323 -31.78 0.40 -7.45
N ALA A 324 -32.60 -0.48 -7.99
CA ALA A 324 -34.05 -0.36 -7.93
C ALA A 324 -34.65 -0.76 -6.57
N VAL A 325 -33.92 -1.55 -5.76
CA VAL A 325 -34.31 -1.91 -4.41
C VAL A 325 -34.25 -0.69 -3.49
N ARG A 326 -35.25 -0.53 -2.63
CA ARG A 326 -35.31 0.55 -1.63
C ARG A 326 -34.09 0.54 -0.70
N ARG A 327 -33.77 1.70 -0.16
CA ARG A 327 -32.62 1.88 0.77
C ARG A 327 -33.07 2.06 2.23
N THR A 328 -34.32 1.78 2.53
CA THR A 328 -34.87 1.65 3.88
C THR A 328 -34.32 0.42 4.59
N PHE A 329 -34.62 0.28 5.86
CA PHE A 329 -34.27 -0.88 6.69
C PHE A 329 -35.52 -1.46 7.33
N ASP A 330 -35.42 -2.72 7.73
CA ASP A 330 -36.46 -3.40 8.49
C ASP A 330 -35.89 -4.00 9.79
N VAL A 331 -36.73 -4.02 10.83
CA VAL A 331 -36.50 -4.72 12.10
C VAL A 331 -37.51 -5.87 12.19
N ILE A 332 -36.99 -7.08 12.13
CA ILE A 332 -37.79 -8.30 12.03
C ILE A 332 -37.65 -9.12 13.29
N ARG A 333 -38.72 -9.23 14.07
CA ARG A 333 -38.80 -10.16 15.19
C ARG A 333 -39.17 -11.55 14.68
N HIS A 334 -38.26 -12.50 14.73
CA HIS A 334 -38.50 -13.89 14.33
C HIS A 334 -39.22 -14.70 15.40
N ALA A 335 -38.83 -14.48 16.64
CA ALA A 335 -39.40 -15.10 17.84
C ALA A 335 -39.17 -14.24 19.09
N PRO A 336 -39.82 -14.49 20.21
CA PRO A 336 -39.36 -13.97 21.49
C PRO A 336 -37.88 -14.35 21.71
N GLY A 337 -37.02 -13.35 21.87
CA GLY A 337 -35.56 -13.53 22.04
C GLY A 337 -34.72 -13.38 20.79
N LEU A 338 -35.28 -13.20 19.58
CA LEU A 338 -34.47 -13.02 18.37
C LEU A 338 -35.03 -11.94 17.42
N THR A 339 -34.28 -10.89 17.20
CA THR A 339 -34.59 -9.80 16.28
C THR A 339 -33.45 -9.62 15.27
N THR A 340 -33.79 -9.43 14.00
CA THR A 340 -32.83 -9.12 12.92
C THR A 340 -33.05 -7.71 12.43
N VAL A 341 -31.94 -6.98 12.19
CA VAL A 341 -31.90 -5.68 11.51
C VAL A 341 -31.25 -5.86 10.14
N VAL A 342 -31.92 -5.47 9.09
CA VAL A 342 -31.44 -5.67 7.71
C VAL A 342 -31.76 -4.47 6.81
N GLY A 343 -30.94 -4.20 5.80
CA GLY A 343 -31.05 -3.04 4.91
C GLY A 343 -30.35 -1.80 5.42
N GLY A 344 -30.86 -0.64 5.08
CA GLY A 344 -30.38 0.65 5.54
C GLY A 344 -29.06 1.14 4.98
N LYS A 345 -28.46 2.09 5.67
CA LYS A 345 -27.22 2.79 5.31
C LYS A 345 -26.38 3.08 6.55
N LEU A 346 -25.08 3.34 6.39
CA LEU A 346 -24.21 3.75 7.50
C LEU A 346 -24.75 5.02 8.19
N THR A 347 -25.23 6.02 7.44
CA THR A 347 -25.81 7.25 8.01
C THR A 347 -27.00 6.97 8.93
N THR A 348 -27.81 5.94 8.66
CA THR A 348 -29.00 5.59 9.46
C THR A 348 -28.73 4.50 10.52
N ALA A 349 -27.47 4.09 10.70
CA ALA A 349 -27.11 2.97 11.59
C ALA A 349 -27.56 3.17 13.04
N ARG A 350 -27.46 4.41 13.57
CA ARG A 350 -27.94 4.73 14.92
C ARG A 350 -29.47 4.54 15.03
N LEU A 351 -30.24 5.05 14.06
CA LEU A 351 -31.71 4.88 14.04
C LEU A 351 -32.10 3.41 13.91
N MET A 352 -31.39 2.63 13.07
CA MET A 352 -31.58 1.19 12.94
C MET A 352 -31.38 0.49 14.29
N ALA A 353 -30.34 0.86 15.02
CA ALA A 353 -30.03 0.34 16.34
C ALA A 353 -31.10 0.72 17.35
N GLU A 354 -31.52 2.00 17.38
CA GLU A 354 -32.63 2.47 18.25
C GLU A 354 -33.88 1.60 18.07
N LYS A 355 -34.34 1.39 16.83
CA LYS A 355 -35.51 0.58 16.54
C LYS A 355 -35.34 -0.89 16.94
N ALA A 356 -34.16 -1.47 16.77
CA ALA A 356 -33.90 -2.83 17.19
C ALA A 356 -33.90 -2.97 18.72
N VAL A 357 -33.33 -2.03 19.45
CA VAL A 357 -33.27 -2.04 20.91
C VAL A 357 -34.66 -1.68 21.50
N ASP A 358 -35.45 -0.82 20.85
CA ASP A 358 -36.87 -0.60 21.22
C ASP A 358 -37.66 -1.91 21.19
N ASP A 359 -37.45 -2.72 20.10
CA ASP A 359 -38.10 -4.04 19.97
C ASP A 359 -37.68 -5.01 21.08
N VAL A 360 -36.37 -5.01 21.42
CA VAL A 360 -35.83 -5.81 22.54
C VAL A 360 -36.43 -5.38 23.87
N CYS A 361 -36.45 -4.08 24.19
CA CYS A 361 -37.01 -3.53 25.42
C CYS A 361 -38.48 -3.87 25.58
N ALA A 362 -39.28 -3.69 24.52
CA ALA A 362 -40.67 -4.07 24.48
C ALA A 362 -40.87 -5.57 24.73
N GLY A 363 -40.03 -6.42 24.13
CA GLY A 363 -40.09 -7.87 24.34
C GLY A 363 -39.66 -8.34 25.75
N LEU A 364 -38.76 -7.61 26.39
CA LEU A 364 -38.31 -7.88 27.77
C LEU A 364 -39.13 -7.17 28.86
N GLY A 365 -40.10 -6.32 28.46
CA GLY A 365 -40.88 -5.53 29.40
C GLY A 365 -40.09 -4.45 30.13
N ILE A 366 -39.10 -3.84 29.42
CA ILE A 366 -38.22 -2.82 29.96
C ILE A 366 -38.66 -1.44 29.45
N GLU A 367 -38.99 -0.53 30.35
CA GLU A 367 -39.34 0.84 30.03
C GLU A 367 -38.09 1.75 30.09
N ALA A 368 -37.24 1.66 29.07
CA ALA A 368 -36.04 2.51 28.92
C ALA A 368 -36.04 3.19 27.57
N ARG A 369 -36.08 4.53 27.57
CA ARG A 369 -36.02 5.36 26.33
C ARG A 369 -34.60 5.42 25.75
N CYS A 370 -34.49 5.43 24.43
CA CYS A 370 -33.25 5.74 23.75
C CYS A 370 -32.85 7.21 23.98
N THR A 371 -31.57 7.44 24.28
CA THR A 371 -30.97 8.76 24.46
C THR A 371 -29.73 8.96 23.59
N THR A 372 -29.44 7.99 22.69
CA THR A 372 -28.22 8.03 21.84
C THR A 372 -28.22 9.16 20.84
N ALA A 373 -29.38 9.78 20.56
CA ALA A 373 -29.46 10.98 19.72
C ALA A 373 -29.06 12.25 20.45
N ASP A 374 -29.12 12.27 21.79
CA ASP A 374 -29.05 13.51 22.55
C ASP A 374 -27.67 13.79 23.16
N GLU A 375 -26.89 12.74 23.41
CA GLU A 375 -25.62 12.87 24.13
C GLU A 375 -24.39 12.64 23.21
N PRO A 376 -23.35 13.48 23.31
CA PRO A 376 -22.10 13.32 22.58
C PRO A 376 -21.42 11.99 22.96
N LEU A 377 -20.84 11.33 21.96
CA LEU A 377 -19.93 10.21 22.18
C LEU A 377 -18.63 10.69 22.84
N PRO A 378 -18.00 9.85 23.68
CA PRO A 378 -16.68 10.13 24.20
C PRO A 378 -15.67 10.33 23.05
N GLY A 379 -14.88 11.40 23.11
CA GLY A 379 -13.85 11.68 22.11
C GLY A 379 -13.38 13.12 22.22
N ASP A 380 -12.10 13.32 21.94
CA ASP A 380 -11.49 14.63 21.87
C ASP A 380 -11.83 15.32 20.55
N HIS A 381 -11.54 16.60 20.46
CA HIS A 381 -11.86 17.56 19.42
C HIS A 381 -11.84 17.06 17.96
N PRO A 382 -12.54 17.75 17.01
CA PRO A 382 -12.63 17.36 15.62
C PRO A 382 -11.26 17.06 15.01
N ARG A 383 -11.02 15.81 14.64
CA ARG A 383 -9.76 15.41 13.99
C ARG A 383 -9.72 16.00 12.58
N ARG A 384 -8.91 17.02 12.36
CA ARG A 384 -8.61 17.54 11.02
C ARG A 384 -7.59 16.62 10.31
N LEU A 385 -7.91 15.34 10.20
CA LEU A 385 -7.04 14.32 9.65
C LEU A 385 -6.59 14.59 8.20
N HIS A 386 -7.40 15.33 7.44
CA HIS A 386 -7.08 15.71 6.06
C HIS A 386 -6.00 16.79 5.95
N MET A 387 -5.72 17.53 7.01
CA MET A 387 -4.70 18.56 7.00
C MET A 387 -3.34 17.99 7.45
N LEU A 388 -2.49 17.61 6.51
CA LEU A 388 -1.12 17.17 6.81
C LEU A 388 -0.34 18.24 7.58
N GLY A 389 -0.56 19.52 7.28
CA GLY A 389 0.03 20.64 8.03
C GLY A 389 -0.35 20.65 9.50
N SER A 390 -1.57 20.28 9.89
CA SER A 390 -1.97 20.17 11.29
C SER A 390 -1.32 18.98 12.01
N ARG A 391 -1.07 17.88 11.30
CA ARG A 391 -0.32 16.72 11.85
C ARG A 391 1.16 17.07 12.00
N LEU A 392 1.74 17.75 11.03
CA LEU A 392 3.13 18.23 11.09
C LEU A 392 3.32 19.21 12.24
N ASP A 393 2.41 20.19 12.40
CA ASP A 393 2.39 21.11 13.55
C ASP A 393 2.33 20.38 14.88
N ALA A 394 1.53 19.30 14.99
CA ALA A 394 1.46 18.49 16.20
C ALA A 394 2.79 17.76 16.52
N LEU A 395 3.48 17.29 15.47
CA LEU A 395 4.80 16.68 15.61
C LEU A 395 5.87 17.71 16.05
N GLU A 396 5.91 18.87 15.38
CA GLU A 396 6.87 19.94 15.66
C GLU A 396 6.73 20.50 17.09
N HIS A 397 5.51 20.55 17.61
CA HIS A 397 5.24 21.00 18.98
C HIS A 397 5.28 19.88 20.02
N GLY A 398 5.77 18.70 19.68
CA GLY A 398 5.90 17.58 20.60
C GLY A 398 4.59 16.98 21.09
N ARG A 399 3.47 17.31 20.45
CA ARG A 399 2.13 16.75 20.76
C ARG A 399 1.92 15.33 20.22
N MET A 400 2.82 14.86 19.37
CA MET A 400 2.87 13.49 18.86
C MET A 400 4.29 12.93 19.10
N PRO A 401 4.56 12.32 20.25
CA PRO A 401 5.90 11.89 20.63
C PRO A 401 6.36 10.62 19.90
N GLY A 402 7.68 10.48 19.75
CA GLY A 402 8.34 9.30 19.24
C GLY A 402 8.62 9.32 17.75
N PRO A 403 9.38 8.31 17.25
CA PRO A 403 9.75 8.22 15.84
C PRO A 403 8.52 7.95 14.95
N LEU A 404 8.54 8.54 13.74
CA LEU A 404 7.53 8.27 12.70
C LEU A 404 7.74 6.86 12.14
N ILE A 405 6.74 6.02 12.25
CA ILE A 405 6.73 4.67 11.68
C ILE A 405 6.12 4.68 10.28
N CYS A 406 5.02 5.43 10.09
CA CYS A 406 4.41 5.66 8.80
C CYS A 406 4.49 7.14 8.43
N GLU A 407 5.41 7.51 7.54
CA GLU A 407 5.60 8.90 7.11
C GLU A 407 4.41 9.41 6.28
N CYS A 408 3.76 8.53 5.51
CA CYS A 408 2.63 8.91 4.65
C CYS A 408 1.40 9.37 5.44
N GLU A 409 1.12 8.71 6.56
CA GLU A 409 -0.02 8.98 7.44
C GLU A 409 0.42 9.60 8.78
N MET A 410 1.73 9.91 8.94
CA MET A 410 2.32 10.52 10.14
C MET A 410 1.99 9.75 11.44
N VAL A 411 2.04 8.42 11.39
CA VAL A 411 1.81 7.56 12.56
C VAL A 411 3.11 7.34 13.29
N THR A 412 3.13 7.65 14.60
CA THR A 412 4.29 7.48 15.47
C THR A 412 4.33 6.09 16.11
N GLN A 413 5.49 5.72 16.64
CA GLN A 413 5.66 4.50 17.42
C GLN A 413 4.76 4.49 18.67
N ALA A 414 4.68 5.61 19.37
CA ALA A 414 3.85 5.74 20.58
C ALA A 414 2.37 5.46 20.29
N GLN A 415 1.84 5.97 19.17
CA GLN A 415 0.46 5.70 18.78
C GLN A 415 0.23 4.21 18.47
N ILE A 416 1.21 3.53 17.87
CA ILE A 416 1.12 2.08 17.63
C ILE A 416 1.14 1.31 18.95
N GLU A 417 2.03 1.66 19.88
CA GLU A 417 2.13 1.03 21.20
C GLU A 417 0.88 1.25 22.05
N GLU A 418 0.30 2.45 22.00
CA GLU A 418 -0.98 2.78 22.66
C GLU A 418 -2.14 1.95 22.06
N ALA A 419 -2.22 1.87 20.73
CA ALA A 419 -3.23 1.05 20.07
C ALA A 419 -3.08 -0.43 20.44
N ILE A 420 -1.86 -0.97 20.45
CA ILE A 420 -1.61 -2.36 20.88
C ILE A 420 -2.11 -2.62 22.30
N ALA A 421 -1.88 -1.68 23.21
CA ALA A 421 -2.28 -1.81 24.62
C ALA A 421 -3.81 -1.85 24.81
N ALA A 422 -4.57 -1.33 23.85
CA ALA A 422 -6.03 -1.38 23.88
C ALA A 422 -6.61 -2.76 23.50
N TYR A 423 -5.82 -3.64 22.89
CA TYR A 423 -6.26 -4.98 22.51
C TYR A 423 -6.01 -5.99 23.65
N ALA A 424 -7.00 -6.83 23.94
CA ALA A 424 -6.87 -7.93 24.91
C ALA A 424 -5.89 -9.04 24.46
N ARG A 425 -5.50 -9.05 23.19
CA ARG A 425 -4.56 -9.99 22.56
C ARG A 425 -3.78 -9.28 21.43
N PRO A 426 -2.65 -9.85 20.97
CA PRO A 426 -1.87 -9.23 19.88
C PRO A 426 -2.74 -8.89 18.67
N PRO A 427 -2.81 -7.62 18.22
CA PRO A 427 -3.56 -7.24 17.03
C PRO A 427 -2.85 -7.72 15.76
N ALA A 428 -3.63 -7.94 14.69
CA ALA A 428 -3.05 -8.05 13.35
C ALA A 428 -2.59 -6.66 12.86
N LEU A 429 -1.66 -6.62 11.91
CA LEU A 429 -1.25 -5.33 11.33
C LEU A 429 -2.40 -4.62 10.60
N ASP A 430 -3.38 -5.38 10.10
CA ASP A 430 -4.60 -4.82 9.51
C ASP A 430 -5.54 -4.21 10.54
N ASP A 431 -5.53 -4.70 11.79
CA ASP A 431 -6.29 -4.09 12.88
C ASP A 431 -5.70 -2.69 13.15
N LEU A 432 -4.37 -2.60 13.34
CA LEU A 432 -3.66 -1.32 13.48
C LEU A 432 -3.82 -0.39 12.28
N ARG A 433 -3.96 -0.95 11.06
CA ARG A 433 -4.27 -0.16 9.88
C ARG A 433 -5.64 0.52 9.98
N ARG A 434 -6.64 -0.17 10.49
CA ARG A 434 -7.98 0.40 10.68
C ARG A 434 -7.99 1.47 11.76
N ASP A 435 -7.27 1.24 12.85
CA ASP A 435 -7.19 2.20 13.97
C ASP A 435 -6.42 3.47 13.63
N LEU A 436 -5.28 3.33 12.92
CA LEU A 436 -4.28 4.39 12.78
C LEU A 436 -4.05 4.84 11.34
N ARG A 437 -4.73 4.23 10.34
CA ARG A 437 -4.48 4.41 8.91
C ARG A 437 -3.08 3.96 8.45
N LEU A 438 -2.39 3.14 9.24
CA LEU A 438 -1.08 2.58 8.94
C LEU A 438 -1.08 1.88 7.56
N GLY A 439 -0.17 2.23 6.66
CA GLY A 439 -0.08 1.63 5.34
C GLY A 439 -1.20 2.02 4.35
N MET A 440 -2.03 3.03 4.65
CA MET A 440 -3.05 3.53 3.72
C MET A 440 -2.53 4.58 2.74
N GLY A 441 -1.38 5.17 3.00
CA GLY A 441 -0.78 6.20 2.16
C GLY A 441 -0.13 5.68 0.88
N PRO A 442 0.58 6.55 0.13
CA PRO A 442 1.11 6.25 -1.22
C PRO A 442 2.00 5.01 -1.33
N CYS A 443 2.78 4.67 -0.30
CA CYS A 443 3.66 3.50 -0.34
C CYS A 443 2.94 2.18 -0.07
N GLN A 444 1.65 2.19 0.28
CA GLN A 444 0.82 1.00 0.52
C GLN A 444 1.45 -0.02 1.49
N GLY A 445 2.21 0.44 2.47
CA GLY A 445 2.83 -0.40 3.49
C GLY A 445 4.28 -0.80 3.20
N GLY A 446 4.87 -0.36 2.09
CA GLY A 446 6.22 -0.75 1.65
C GLY A 446 7.31 -0.56 2.72
N PHE A 447 7.18 0.41 3.60
CA PHE A 447 8.14 0.69 4.69
C PHE A 447 7.55 0.43 6.07
N CYS A 448 6.35 0.95 6.34
CA CYS A 448 5.78 0.91 7.68
C CYS A 448 5.34 -0.48 8.14
N ALA A 449 5.05 -1.41 7.22
CA ALA A 449 4.57 -2.74 7.62
C ALA A 449 5.62 -3.54 8.39
N VAL A 450 6.87 -3.58 7.92
CA VAL A 450 7.96 -4.28 8.63
C VAL A 450 8.30 -3.59 9.94
N ARG A 451 8.25 -2.25 9.99
CA ARG A 451 8.46 -1.48 11.22
C ARG A 451 7.39 -1.81 12.25
N ALA A 452 6.12 -1.80 11.84
CA ALA A 452 5.00 -2.16 12.72
C ALA A 452 5.06 -3.63 13.16
N ALA A 453 5.43 -4.56 12.29
CA ALA A 453 5.62 -5.96 12.66
C ALA A 453 6.68 -6.14 13.75
N GLY A 454 7.80 -5.40 13.66
CA GLY A 454 8.85 -5.40 14.69
C GLY A 454 8.38 -4.77 16.01
N ILE A 455 7.55 -3.73 15.98
CA ILE A 455 6.96 -3.13 17.18
C ILE A 455 5.98 -4.09 17.84
N VAL A 456 5.06 -4.69 17.07
CA VAL A 456 4.10 -5.68 17.58
C VAL A 456 4.82 -6.90 18.17
N GLN A 457 5.86 -7.40 17.47
CA GLN A 457 6.69 -8.48 17.98
C GLN A 457 7.24 -8.17 19.39
N ARG A 458 7.82 -6.99 19.54
CA ARG A 458 8.41 -6.54 20.80
C ARG A 458 7.38 -6.31 21.89
N ALA A 459 6.31 -5.56 21.59
CA ALA A 459 5.28 -5.17 22.53
C ALA A 459 4.45 -6.37 23.03
N CYS A 460 4.17 -7.34 22.16
CA CYS A 460 3.39 -8.53 22.46
C CYS A 460 4.23 -9.78 22.73
N ASN A 461 5.56 -9.67 22.73
CA ASN A 461 6.50 -10.79 22.90
C ASN A 461 6.19 -11.96 21.95
N LEU A 462 5.89 -11.64 20.68
CA LEU A 462 5.62 -12.66 19.66
C LEU A 462 6.92 -13.35 19.25
N ASP A 463 6.81 -14.62 18.89
CA ASP A 463 7.92 -15.29 18.20
C ASP A 463 8.11 -14.74 16.77
N ALA A 464 9.25 -15.04 16.18
CA ALA A 464 9.60 -14.54 14.85
C ALA A 464 8.69 -15.13 13.74
N ALA A 465 8.12 -16.33 13.95
CA ALA A 465 7.20 -16.95 13.01
C ALA A 465 5.89 -16.20 12.94
N ALA A 466 5.29 -15.92 14.09
CA ALA A 466 4.03 -15.19 14.19
C ALA A 466 4.17 -13.76 13.63
N ALA A 467 5.25 -13.05 13.97
CA ALA A 467 5.50 -11.70 13.45
C ALA A 467 5.72 -11.70 11.92
N THR A 468 6.44 -12.69 11.39
CA THR A 468 6.66 -12.83 9.94
C THR A 468 5.36 -13.18 9.21
N ALA A 469 4.52 -14.05 9.77
CA ALA A 469 3.22 -14.40 9.22
C ALA A 469 2.26 -13.19 9.21
N ALA A 470 2.27 -12.39 10.27
CA ALA A 470 1.49 -11.16 10.35
C ALA A 470 1.91 -10.13 9.27
N LEU A 471 3.23 -9.97 9.07
CA LEU A 471 3.77 -9.13 8.02
C LEU A 471 3.34 -9.63 6.63
N ARG A 472 3.45 -10.93 6.37
CA ARG A 472 3.04 -11.53 5.09
C ARG A 472 1.55 -11.30 4.82
N ALA A 473 0.68 -11.58 5.77
CA ALA A 473 -0.77 -11.38 5.63
C ALA A 473 -1.12 -9.91 5.31
N PHE A 474 -0.42 -8.96 5.94
CA PHE A 474 -0.62 -7.54 5.66
C PHE A 474 -0.21 -7.17 4.23
N VAL A 475 0.95 -7.63 3.77
CA VAL A 475 1.45 -7.37 2.40
C VAL A 475 0.48 -7.93 1.36
N ASP A 476 -0.02 -9.16 1.56
CA ASP A 476 -0.97 -9.81 0.66
C ASP A 476 -2.29 -9.02 0.58
N GLU A 477 -2.82 -8.56 1.71
CA GLU A 477 -4.03 -7.74 1.74
C GLU A 477 -3.83 -6.37 1.06
N ARG A 478 -2.64 -5.75 1.20
CA ARG A 478 -2.32 -4.50 0.49
C ARG A 478 -2.25 -4.71 -1.01
N PHE A 479 -1.57 -5.76 -1.47
CA PHE A 479 -1.44 -6.10 -2.88
C PHE A 479 -2.79 -6.43 -3.52
N LYS A 480 -3.64 -7.21 -2.85
CA LYS A 480 -4.99 -7.54 -3.31
C LYS A 480 -5.78 -6.30 -3.71
N GLY A 481 -5.74 -5.23 -2.92
CA GLY A 481 -6.44 -3.98 -3.23
C GLY A 481 -5.75 -3.12 -4.31
N GLY A 482 -4.44 -3.31 -4.55
CA GLY A 482 -3.67 -2.60 -5.58
C GLY A 482 -3.68 -3.27 -6.95
N ARG A 483 -3.78 -4.60 -6.99
CA ARG A 483 -3.55 -5.41 -8.20
C ARG A 483 -4.40 -4.97 -9.42
N SER A 484 -5.66 -4.60 -9.22
CA SER A 484 -6.53 -4.13 -10.31
C SER A 484 -6.13 -2.75 -10.87
N LEU A 485 -5.21 -2.04 -10.22
CA LEU A 485 -4.79 -0.67 -10.52
C LEU A 485 -3.32 -0.57 -10.95
N LEU A 486 -2.70 -1.67 -11.36
CA LEU A 486 -1.26 -1.70 -11.68
C LEU A 486 -0.98 -1.07 -13.05
N TRP A 487 -0.78 0.24 -13.05
CA TRP A 487 -0.24 1.04 -14.15
C TRP A 487 0.50 2.27 -13.62
N GLY A 488 1.32 2.89 -14.46
CA GLY A 488 2.03 4.13 -14.17
C GLY A 488 2.80 4.11 -12.85
N HIS A 489 2.63 5.12 -12.03
CA HIS A 489 3.33 5.24 -10.75
C HIS A 489 2.90 4.18 -9.72
N HIS A 490 1.67 3.68 -9.79
CA HIS A 490 1.20 2.65 -8.87
C HIS A 490 1.85 1.29 -9.13
N LEU A 491 1.98 0.92 -10.40
CA LEU A 491 2.75 -0.25 -10.82
C LEU A 491 4.20 -0.18 -10.31
N ARG A 492 4.85 0.97 -10.49
CA ARG A 492 6.22 1.19 -10.00
C ARG A 492 6.34 1.04 -8.49
N GLN A 493 5.32 1.45 -7.74
CA GLN A 493 5.31 1.27 -6.28
C GLN A 493 5.27 -0.20 -5.89
N PHE A 494 4.40 -1.00 -6.51
CA PHE A 494 4.34 -2.43 -6.18
C PHE A 494 5.59 -3.20 -6.60
N LEU A 495 6.24 -2.81 -7.70
CA LEU A 495 7.57 -3.34 -8.04
C LEU A 495 8.63 -2.95 -7.00
N LEU A 496 8.56 -1.73 -6.45
CA LEU A 496 9.40 -1.31 -5.33
C LEU A 496 9.14 -2.17 -4.09
N ASP A 497 7.88 -2.36 -3.72
CA ASP A 497 7.49 -3.15 -2.56
C ASP A 497 7.93 -4.61 -2.71
N GLU A 498 7.76 -5.20 -3.89
CA GLU A 498 8.24 -6.54 -4.18
C GLU A 498 9.77 -6.66 -4.01
N MET A 499 10.54 -5.71 -4.55
CA MET A 499 11.99 -5.69 -4.37
C MET A 499 12.39 -5.56 -2.90
N ILE A 500 11.71 -4.74 -2.12
CA ILE A 500 11.95 -4.63 -0.68
C ILE A 500 11.66 -5.97 0.00
N TYR A 501 10.44 -6.51 -0.18
CA TYR A 501 10.01 -7.70 0.54
C TYR A 501 10.74 -8.97 0.08
N ARG A 502 11.05 -9.10 -1.20
CA ARG A 502 11.75 -10.27 -1.75
C ARG A 502 13.26 -10.18 -1.55
N ARG A 503 13.91 -9.09 -1.98
CA ARG A 503 15.39 -9.01 -1.94
C ARG A 503 15.92 -8.54 -0.58
N THR A 504 15.43 -7.42 -0.07
CA THR A 504 15.98 -6.85 1.18
C THR A 504 15.53 -7.62 2.41
N LEU A 505 14.28 -8.10 2.43
CA LEU A 505 13.68 -8.78 3.57
C LEU A 505 13.71 -10.31 3.45
N GLY A 506 13.65 -10.86 2.23
CA GLY A 506 13.58 -12.31 2.00
C GLY A 506 12.28 -12.95 2.50
N LEU A 507 11.18 -12.18 2.50
CA LEU A 507 9.90 -12.61 3.09
C LEU A 507 9.30 -13.81 2.35
N ASP A 508 9.49 -13.92 1.04
CA ASP A 508 9.09 -15.06 0.21
C ASP A 508 9.72 -16.38 0.67
N ARG A 509 10.98 -16.34 1.12
CA ARG A 509 11.77 -17.52 1.57
C ARG A 509 11.40 -17.94 3.00
N LEU A 510 10.88 -17.01 3.82
CA LEU A 510 10.45 -17.29 5.19
C LEU A 510 9.05 -17.90 5.26
N THR A 511 8.21 -17.65 4.26
CA THR A 511 6.80 -18.01 4.27
C THR A 511 6.39 -18.99 3.16
N GLY A 512 7.32 -19.40 2.31
CA GLY A 512 7.14 -20.38 1.24
C GLY A 512 8.30 -21.38 1.14
N ALA A 513 8.15 -22.39 0.29
CA ALA A 513 9.28 -23.21 -0.11
C ALA A 513 10.26 -22.34 -0.92
N PRO A 514 11.58 -22.46 -0.73
CA PRO A 514 12.53 -21.73 -1.55
C PRO A 514 12.27 -22.04 -3.03
N PRO A 515 12.24 -21.03 -3.91
CA PRO A 515 12.11 -21.27 -5.34
C PRO A 515 13.27 -22.15 -5.79
N ALA A 516 12.98 -23.18 -6.59
CA ALA A 516 14.02 -23.86 -7.32
C ALA A 516 14.65 -22.81 -8.24
N VAL A 517 15.95 -22.56 -8.09
CA VAL A 517 16.70 -21.70 -9.01
C VAL A 517 16.44 -22.26 -10.42
N ARG A 518 15.71 -21.53 -11.23
CA ARG A 518 15.49 -21.93 -12.61
C ARG A 518 16.74 -21.54 -13.37
N ASP A 519 17.44 -22.54 -13.88
CA ASP A 519 18.46 -22.34 -14.90
C ASP A 519 17.79 -21.81 -16.18
N ALA A 520 17.53 -20.51 -16.22
CA ALA A 520 17.06 -19.87 -17.43
C ALA A 520 18.21 -19.87 -18.43
N PRO A 521 17.97 -20.29 -19.69
CA PRO A 521 19.02 -20.26 -20.73
C PRO A 521 19.49 -18.83 -20.91
N LEU A 522 20.81 -18.68 -21.08
CA LEU A 522 21.42 -17.38 -21.38
C LEU A 522 20.86 -16.82 -22.69
N PRO A 523 20.54 -15.52 -22.76
CA PRO A 523 20.18 -14.85 -23.99
C PRO A 523 21.32 -14.98 -25.03
N ALA A 524 20.98 -15.02 -26.33
CA ALA A 524 21.96 -15.18 -27.41
C ALA A 524 23.09 -14.14 -27.37
N TRP A 525 22.77 -12.91 -27.06
CA TRP A 525 23.76 -11.81 -26.93
C TRP A 525 24.78 -12.02 -25.79
N ALA A 526 24.45 -12.82 -24.78
CA ALA A 526 25.33 -13.11 -23.64
C ALA A 526 26.33 -14.24 -23.92
N ALA A 527 26.21 -14.93 -25.05
CA ALA A 527 27.10 -16.01 -25.39
C ALA A 527 28.46 -15.51 -25.92
N ASP A 528 28.50 -14.32 -26.51
CA ASP A 528 29.72 -13.72 -27.10
C ASP A 528 30.59 -13.06 -26.04
N ARG A 529 31.83 -13.51 -25.93
CA ARG A 529 32.82 -13.11 -24.92
C ARG A 529 34.02 -12.34 -25.47
N ARG A 530 33.93 -11.84 -26.71
CA ARG A 530 34.98 -10.99 -27.30
C ARG A 530 35.28 -9.76 -26.42
N PRO A 531 36.53 -9.30 -26.35
CA PRO A 531 36.91 -8.10 -25.62
C PRO A 531 36.31 -6.82 -26.24
N VAL A 532 36.11 -5.79 -25.40
CA VAL A 532 35.81 -4.44 -25.89
C VAL A 532 37.04 -3.88 -26.60
N SER A 533 36.90 -3.30 -27.81
CA SER A 533 37.98 -2.68 -28.56
C SER A 533 38.63 -1.55 -27.76
N SER A 534 39.96 -1.49 -27.78
CA SER A 534 40.74 -0.41 -27.15
C SER A 534 40.96 0.82 -28.04
N SER A 535 40.38 0.87 -29.24
CA SER A 535 40.66 1.89 -30.30
C SER A 535 39.56 2.95 -30.45
N ALA A 536 38.77 3.20 -29.43
CA ALA A 536 37.62 4.13 -29.46
C ALA A 536 37.98 5.61 -29.24
N GLN A 537 39.26 6.01 -29.45
CA GLN A 537 39.69 7.40 -29.22
C GLN A 537 38.90 8.40 -30.07
N GLY A 538 38.28 9.39 -29.36
CA GLY A 538 37.53 10.47 -30.00
C GLY A 538 36.04 10.15 -30.26
N ARG A 539 35.56 8.90 -30.16
CA ARG A 539 34.13 8.58 -30.29
C ARG A 539 33.34 9.14 -29.11
N ARG A 540 32.22 9.80 -29.42
CA ARG A 540 31.28 10.34 -28.42
C ARG A 540 30.18 9.32 -28.14
N VAL A 541 30.12 8.84 -26.92
CA VAL A 541 29.08 7.90 -26.46
C VAL A 541 28.15 8.58 -25.45
N ILE A 542 26.84 8.57 -25.73
CA ILE A 542 25.84 8.97 -24.77
C ILE A 542 25.24 7.72 -24.15
N VAL A 543 25.21 7.68 -22.80
CA VAL A 543 24.52 6.65 -22.02
C VAL A 543 23.28 7.26 -21.36
N ILE A 544 22.12 6.73 -21.66
CA ILE A 544 20.84 7.20 -21.11
C ILE A 544 20.47 6.29 -19.94
N GLY A 545 20.70 6.76 -18.72
CA GLY A 545 20.46 6.02 -17.48
C GLY A 545 21.71 5.91 -16.61
N ALA A 546 21.54 6.05 -15.28
CA ALA A 546 22.59 5.95 -14.26
C ALA A 546 22.31 4.83 -13.23
N GLY A 547 21.62 3.76 -13.67
CA GLY A 547 21.54 2.49 -12.95
C GLY A 547 22.82 1.68 -13.12
N MET A 548 22.85 0.44 -12.61
CA MET A 548 24.01 -0.45 -12.71
C MET A 548 24.47 -0.62 -14.17
N ALA A 549 23.58 -0.99 -15.06
CA ALA A 549 23.91 -1.17 -16.48
C ALA A 549 24.47 0.10 -17.12
N GLY A 550 23.86 1.28 -16.87
CA GLY A 550 24.30 2.54 -17.45
C GLY A 550 25.67 2.99 -16.94
N LEU A 551 25.93 2.90 -15.64
CA LEU A 551 27.25 3.26 -15.08
C LEU A 551 28.35 2.31 -15.52
N MET A 552 28.04 1.01 -15.66
CA MET A 552 28.99 0.03 -16.18
C MET A 552 29.24 0.20 -17.68
N ALA A 553 28.21 0.54 -18.46
CA ALA A 553 28.41 0.91 -19.86
C ALA A 553 29.33 2.14 -19.98
N ALA A 554 29.12 3.15 -19.14
CA ALA A 554 29.99 4.31 -19.10
C ALA A 554 31.45 3.94 -18.72
N LEU A 555 31.63 3.05 -17.74
CA LEU A 555 32.94 2.58 -17.31
C LEU A 555 33.68 1.86 -18.46
N HIS A 556 33.01 0.93 -19.15
CA HIS A 556 33.60 0.20 -20.27
C HIS A 556 33.96 1.12 -21.42
N ALA A 557 33.09 2.07 -21.80
CA ALA A 557 33.33 3.03 -22.88
C ALA A 557 34.50 3.97 -22.54
N VAL A 558 34.61 4.47 -21.32
CA VAL A 558 35.74 5.30 -20.85
C VAL A 558 37.06 4.51 -20.90
N ARG A 559 37.06 3.25 -20.44
CA ARG A 559 38.25 2.36 -20.51
C ARG A 559 38.72 2.11 -21.98
N ALA A 560 37.79 2.13 -22.91
CA ALA A 560 38.06 2.02 -24.32
C ALA A 560 38.53 3.33 -24.97
N GLY A 561 38.60 4.44 -24.25
CA GLY A 561 39.06 5.74 -24.72
C GLY A 561 37.96 6.65 -25.30
N ALA A 562 36.68 6.29 -25.18
CA ALA A 562 35.59 7.11 -25.68
C ALA A 562 35.32 8.35 -24.79
N GLN A 563 34.79 9.41 -25.41
CA GLN A 563 34.23 10.55 -24.69
C GLN A 563 32.80 10.21 -24.23
N VAL A 564 32.58 10.07 -22.93
CA VAL A 564 31.32 9.56 -22.39
C VAL A 564 30.51 10.66 -21.71
N HIS A 565 29.21 10.68 -22.04
CA HIS A 565 28.23 11.52 -21.36
C HIS A 565 27.06 10.66 -20.85
N VAL A 566 26.96 10.52 -19.52
CA VAL A 566 25.82 9.85 -18.87
C VAL A 566 24.74 10.87 -18.55
N ILE A 567 23.52 10.62 -19.02
CA ILE A 567 22.34 11.48 -18.78
C ILE A 567 21.24 10.63 -18.18
N ALA A 568 20.74 11.00 -17.01
CA ALA A 568 19.74 10.19 -16.32
C ALA A 568 18.75 11.03 -15.50
N ALA A 569 17.49 10.60 -15.48
CA ALA A 569 16.47 11.18 -14.59
C ALA A 569 16.70 10.80 -13.11
N GLY A 570 17.33 9.65 -12.84
CA GLY A 570 17.63 9.15 -11.50
C GLY A 570 18.70 8.05 -11.51
N ILE A 571 18.91 7.43 -10.37
CA ILE A 571 19.95 6.40 -10.14
C ILE A 571 19.44 4.95 -10.25
N GLY A 572 18.18 4.78 -10.68
CA GLY A 572 17.58 3.47 -10.88
C GLY A 572 17.53 2.61 -9.61
N ARG A 573 17.77 1.30 -9.76
CA ARG A 573 17.70 0.33 -8.67
C ARG A 573 18.84 0.40 -7.65
N LEU A 574 19.89 1.18 -7.86
CA LEU A 574 20.99 1.29 -6.91
C LEU A 574 20.52 1.76 -5.52
N ILE A 575 19.47 2.58 -5.46
CA ILE A 575 18.87 3.00 -4.18
C ILE A 575 18.22 1.86 -3.41
N LEU A 576 17.93 0.73 -4.05
CA LEU A 576 17.32 -0.46 -3.48
C LEU A 576 18.32 -1.61 -3.30
N ALA A 577 19.55 -1.46 -3.80
CA ALA A 577 20.53 -2.54 -3.82
C ALA A 577 20.79 -3.09 -2.41
N PRO A 578 20.59 -4.40 -2.15
CA PRO A 578 20.82 -4.95 -0.81
C PRO A 578 22.31 -5.00 -0.44
N GLY A 579 23.20 -4.80 -1.40
CA GLY A 579 24.66 -4.73 -1.20
C GLY A 579 25.42 -5.97 -1.64
N TRP A 580 24.74 -7.05 -2.00
CA TRP A 580 25.36 -8.21 -2.67
C TRP A 580 25.18 -8.13 -4.18
N CYS A 581 25.87 -8.99 -4.91
CA CYS A 581 25.86 -9.04 -6.36
C CYS A 581 25.34 -10.40 -6.82
N ASP A 582 24.10 -10.43 -7.33
CA ASP A 582 23.47 -11.64 -7.88
C ASP A 582 23.85 -11.78 -9.36
N VAL A 583 24.80 -12.63 -9.64
CA VAL A 583 25.32 -12.84 -11.01
C VAL A 583 24.69 -14.04 -11.72
N GLY A 584 24.15 -15.02 -10.99
CA GLY A 584 23.51 -16.20 -11.54
C GLY A 584 24.32 -16.85 -12.67
N PRO A 585 23.70 -17.16 -13.81
CA PRO A 585 24.38 -17.82 -14.94
C PRO A 585 25.41 -16.93 -15.67
N PHE A 586 25.52 -15.64 -15.30
CA PHE A 586 26.49 -14.71 -15.89
C PHE A 586 27.85 -14.68 -15.17
N HIS A 587 28.10 -15.55 -14.20
CA HIS A 587 29.29 -15.53 -13.34
C HIS A 587 30.62 -15.51 -14.13
N ASP A 588 30.67 -16.17 -15.28
CA ASP A 588 31.86 -16.23 -16.16
C ASP A 588 31.87 -15.14 -17.23
N HIS A 589 30.89 -14.27 -17.31
CA HIS A 589 30.83 -13.24 -18.32
C HIS A 589 31.91 -12.17 -18.11
N PRO A 590 32.61 -11.71 -19.18
CA PRO A 590 33.66 -10.69 -19.05
C PRO A 590 33.22 -9.41 -18.32
N GLY A 591 32.00 -8.97 -18.54
CA GLY A 591 31.43 -7.79 -17.85
C GLY A 591 31.35 -7.95 -16.33
N VAL A 592 31.04 -9.16 -15.84
CA VAL A 592 31.02 -9.48 -14.41
C VAL A 592 32.44 -9.48 -13.85
N ARG A 593 33.38 -10.13 -14.52
CA ARG A 593 34.80 -10.17 -14.09
C ARG A 593 35.39 -8.76 -14.01
N VAL A 594 35.21 -7.95 -15.05
CA VAL A 594 35.69 -6.55 -15.04
C VAL A 594 35.12 -5.75 -13.88
N PHE A 595 33.87 -5.95 -13.53
CA PHE A 595 33.24 -5.28 -12.38
C PHE A 595 33.85 -5.75 -11.06
N LEU A 596 34.03 -7.04 -10.84
CA LEU A 596 34.59 -7.58 -9.61
C LEU A 596 36.05 -7.16 -9.42
N ASP A 597 36.87 -7.17 -10.49
CA ASP A 597 38.24 -6.67 -10.50
C ASP A 597 38.27 -5.17 -10.17
N TRP A 598 37.39 -4.40 -10.81
CA TRP A 598 37.26 -2.96 -10.57
C TRP A 598 36.87 -2.66 -9.12
N CYS A 599 35.93 -3.41 -8.55
CA CYS A 599 35.54 -3.31 -7.14
C CYS A 599 36.74 -3.55 -6.24
N THR A 600 37.55 -4.58 -6.51
CA THR A 600 38.76 -4.92 -5.75
C THR A 600 39.79 -3.78 -5.79
N ASP A 601 40.06 -3.25 -6.99
CA ASP A 601 41.01 -2.15 -7.22
C ASP A 601 40.61 -0.85 -6.52
N HIS A 602 39.30 -0.65 -6.29
CA HIS A 602 38.77 0.58 -5.71
C HIS A 602 38.23 0.40 -4.27
N GLY A 603 38.51 -0.74 -3.65
CA GLY A 603 38.11 -1.01 -2.25
C GLY A 603 36.60 -1.16 -2.03
N VAL A 604 35.84 -1.35 -3.11
CA VAL A 604 34.41 -1.63 -3.04
C VAL A 604 34.24 -3.13 -2.75
N ARG A 605 33.65 -3.46 -1.62
CA ARG A 605 33.36 -4.86 -1.28
C ARG A 605 31.84 -5.06 -1.33
N PRO A 606 31.32 -5.88 -2.27
CA PRO A 606 29.96 -6.38 -2.19
C PRO A 606 29.78 -7.10 -0.84
N LEU A 607 28.64 -6.97 -0.21
CA LEU A 607 28.35 -7.74 0.98
C LEU A 607 28.48 -9.24 0.64
N ALA A 608 29.30 -9.95 1.38
CA ALA A 608 29.53 -11.39 1.15
C ALA A 608 28.33 -12.19 1.70
N GLY A 609 27.16 -12.07 1.11
CA GLY A 609 25.98 -12.85 1.43
C GLY A 609 25.69 -12.99 2.92
N GLY A 610 25.32 -11.90 3.58
CA GLY A 610 24.80 -11.91 4.95
C GLY A 610 23.32 -12.29 5.01
N PRO A 611 22.75 -12.47 6.21
CA PRO A 611 21.30 -12.62 6.35
C PRO A 611 20.60 -11.38 5.81
N ALA A 612 19.50 -11.57 5.09
CA ALA A 612 18.59 -10.48 4.77
C ALA A 612 17.98 -9.92 6.06
N MET A 613 17.44 -8.71 6.00
CA MET A 613 17.00 -7.95 7.18
C MET A 613 16.08 -8.73 8.14
N LEU A 614 15.25 -9.64 7.64
CA LEU A 614 14.41 -10.53 8.47
C LEU A 614 15.10 -11.84 8.89
N GLY A 615 16.40 -12.02 8.61
CA GLY A 615 17.12 -13.25 8.96
C GLY A 615 16.96 -14.38 7.96
N THR A 616 16.71 -14.07 6.68
CA THR A 616 16.78 -15.06 5.60
C THR A 616 18.22 -15.23 5.12
N ARG A 617 18.60 -16.45 4.74
CA ARG A 617 19.84 -16.66 3.99
C ARG A 617 19.64 -16.17 2.55
N PRO A 618 20.50 -15.29 2.00
CA PRO A 618 20.60 -15.14 0.55
C PRO A 618 21.07 -16.45 -0.06
N ALA A 619 20.86 -16.61 -1.37
CA ALA A 619 21.26 -17.82 -2.10
C ALA A 619 22.77 -18.07 -2.08
N VAL A 620 23.58 -17.06 -1.82
CA VAL A 620 25.04 -17.18 -1.65
C VAL A 620 25.34 -17.57 -0.20
N SER A 621 26.02 -18.69 -0.01
CA SER A 621 26.34 -19.25 1.31
C SER A 621 27.20 -18.26 2.11
N TRP A 622 26.71 -17.89 3.29
CA TRP A 622 27.48 -17.14 4.24
C TRP A 622 28.43 -18.08 5.00
N ALA A 623 29.72 -17.84 4.89
CA ALA A 623 30.73 -18.71 5.46
C ALA A 623 31.05 -18.35 6.92
N GLY A 624 30.88 -19.31 7.82
CA GLY A 624 31.39 -19.25 9.17
C GLY A 624 30.51 -19.96 10.21
N ASP A 625 31.14 -20.68 11.12
CA ASP A 625 30.53 -21.43 12.23
C ASP A 625 30.36 -20.55 13.48
N GLY A 626 29.45 -20.95 14.37
CA GLY A 626 29.22 -20.34 15.68
C GLY A 626 28.05 -19.34 15.70
N GLU A 627 27.64 -18.99 16.92
CA GLU A 627 26.53 -18.08 17.17
C GLU A 627 26.86 -16.66 16.72
N MET A 628 25.84 -15.94 16.25
CA MET A 628 25.93 -14.53 15.82
C MET A 628 25.25 -13.61 16.80
N LEU A 629 25.88 -12.46 17.07
CA LEU A 629 25.20 -11.34 17.69
C LEU A 629 24.66 -10.39 16.62
N ILE A 630 23.34 -10.23 16.56
CA ILE A 630 22.69 -9.26 15.67
C ILE A 630 22.40 -7.99 16.45
N VAL A 631 22.97 -6.88 16.02
CA VAL A 631 22.88 -5.57 16.69
C VAL A 631 21.88 -4.68 15.97
N GLY A 632 20.94 -4.10 16.69
CA GLY A 632 20.10 -3.01 16.27
C GLY A 632 20.18 -1.85 17.25
N PHE A 633 19.58 -0.72 16.88
CA PHE A 633 19.61 0.50 17.70
C PHE A 633 18.21 0.81 18.22
N ALA A 634 18.09 1.03 19.54
CA ALA A 634 16.78 1.16 20.21
C ALA A 634 15.92 2.31 19.66
N SER A 635 16.54 3.40 19.24
CA SER A 635 15.87 4.58 18.66
C SER A 635 15.77 4.57 17.14
N TRP A 636 16.23 3.51 16.46
CA TRP A 636 16.24 3.43 14.99
C TRP A 636 15.25 2.40 14.47
N ARG A 637 14.30 2.86 13.70
CA ARG A 637 13.09 2.15 13.25
C ARG A 637 13.27 1.22 12.06
N ASP A 638 14.44 1.26 11.37
CA ASP A 638 14.62 0.54 10.10
C ASP A 638 15.32 -0.82 10.24
N PHE A 639 15.45 -1.34 11.48
CA PHE A 639 16.04 -2.65 11.72
C PHE A 639 15.60 -3.27 13.07
N TYR A 640 15.20 -4.54 13.06
CA TYR A 640 14.67 -5.28 14.22
C TYR A 640 15.52 -6.54 14.49
N PRO A 641 16.55 -6.46 15.34
CA PRO A 641 17.52 -7.54 15.54
C PRO A 641 16.92 -8.82 16.13
N MET A 642 15.89 -8.71 16.99
CA MET A 642 15.21 -9.88 17.56
C MET A 642 14.46 -10.67 16.51
N LEU A 643 13.78 -9.98 15.58
CA LEU A 643 13.05 -10.61 14.47
C LEU A 643 14.04 -11.31 13.53
N CYS A 644 15.13 -10.64 13.19
CA CYS A 644 16.20 -11.20 12.36
C CYS A 644 16.81 -12.45 13.00
N ALA A 645 17.25 -12.38 14.26
CA ALA A 645 17.86 -13.50 14.98
C ALA A 645 16.88 -14.67 15.17
N GLY A 646 15.62 -14.42 15.50
CA GLY A 646 14.61 -15.44 15.65
C GLY A 646 14.33 -16.20 14.37
N ASN A 647 14.29 -15.54 13.23
CA ASN A 647 14.13 -16.20 11.93
C ASN A 647 15.39 -16.99 11.51
N LEU A 648 16.59 -16.53 11.83
CA LEU A 648 17.83 -17.29 11.64
C LEU A 648 17.83 -18.58 12.47
N ALA A 649 17.44 -18.47 13.74
CA ALA A 649 17.36 -19.64 14.64
C ALA A 649 16.36 -20.70 14.11
N ARG A 650 15.23 -20.30 13.54
CA ARG A 650 14.25 -21.19 12.88
C ARG A 650 14.84 -21.93 11.67
N GLN A 651 15.88 -21.40 11.05
CA GLN A 651 16.60 -22.02 9.93
C GLN A 651 17.85 -22.80 10.39
N GLY A 652 17.99 -23.03 11.71
CA GLY A 652 19.11 -23.76 12.28
C GLY A 652 20.41 -22.94 12.38
N ILE A 653 20.32 -21.62 12.30
CA ILE A 653 21.47 -20.72 12.41
C ILE A 653 21.44 -20.04 13.77
N PRO A 654 22.39 -20.38 14.70
CA PRO A 654 22.40 -19.76 16.00
C PRO A 654 22.61 -18.24 15.90
N ALA A 655 21.68 -17.48 16.43
CA ALA A 655 21.77 -16.01 16.45
C ALA A 655 21.00 -15.42 17.63
N ARG A 656 21.55 -14.38 18.22
CA ARG A 656 20.94 -13.59 19.29
C ARG A 656 20.82 -12.12 18.88
N GLY A 657 19.64 -11.53 19.03
CA GLY A 657 19.40 -10.12 18.78
C GLY A 657 19.58 -9.27 20.01
N ILE A 658 20.15 -8.07 19.86
CA ILE A 658 20.21 -7.06 20.90
C ILE A 658 19.90 -5.67 20.35
N HIS A 659 19.33 -4.80 21.20
CA HIS A 659 19.32 -3.37 20.96
C HIS A 659 20.39 -2.69 21.83
N VAL A 660 21.09 -1.73 21.26
CA VAL A 660 21.96 -0.80 21.96
C VAL A 660 21.46 0.63 21.74
N ASP A 661 21.66 1.50 22.72
CA ASP A 661 21.32 2.91 22.56
C ASP A 661 22.31 3.58 21.62
N LEU A 662 21.83 4.47 20.75
CA LEU A 662 22.71 5.32 19.97
C LEU A 662 23.37 6.37 20.87
N PRO A 663 24.67 6.67 20.65
CA PRO A 663 25.33 7.77 21.34
C PRO A 663 24.55 9.08 21.22
N ARG A 664 24.27 9.75 22.32
CA ARG A 664 23.49 11.00 22.38
C ARG A 664 24.25 12.16 21.72
N ARG A 665 24.09 12.32 20.41
CA ARG A 665 24.60 13.47 19.65
C ARG A 665 23.56 14.10 18.72
N HIS A 666 22.30 13.67 18.77
CA HIS A 666 21.26 14.16 17.84
C HIS A 666 19.95 14.44 18.58
N ASP A 667 19.47 15.65 18.41
CA ASP A 667 18.22 16.21 18.97
C ASP A 667 16.96 15.52 18.41
N GLY A 668 16.71 14.26 18.77
CA GLY A 668 15.41 13.61 18.60
C GLY A 668 14.86 13.41 17.17
N TRP A 669 15.65 13.71 16.12
CA TRP A 669 15.22 13.53 14.73
C TRP A 669 15.47 12.10 14.23
N ASP A 670 14.54 11.58 13.48
CA ASP A 670 14.65 10.27 12.82
C ASP A 670 15.88 10.19 11.91
N LEU A 671 16.77 9.24 12.21
CA LEU A 671 17.96 8.99 11.41
C LEU A 671 17.60 8.11 10.20
N SER A 672 17.79 8.66 8.99
CA SER A 672 17.79 7.82 7.78
C SER A 672 19.00 6.88 7.75
N PRO A 673 18.98 5.75 7.01
CA PRO A 673 20.15 4.87 6.90
C PRO A 673 21.43 5.58 6.48
N THR A 674 21.35 6.52 5.52
CA THR A 674 22.49 7.31 5.04
C THR A 674 23.02 8.26 6.11
N ARG A 675 22.16 8.88 6.92
CA ARG A 675 22.57 9.76 7.99
C ARG A 675 23.25 8.97 9.12
N LEU A 676 22.72 7.81 9.47
CA LEU A 676 23.35 6.92 10.44
C LEU A 676 24.72 6.43 9.93
N ALA A 677 24.86 6.13 8.64
CA ALA A 677 26.13 5.78 8.04
C ALA A 677 27.16 6.92 8.14
N HIS A 678 26.75 8.19 8.02
CA HIS A 678 27.63 9.33 8.29
C HIS A 678 28.06 9.42 9.74
N CYS A 679 27.21 9.05 10.70
CA CYS A 679 27.64 8.99 12.10
C CYS A 679 28.77 7.97 12.29
N PHE A 680 28.71 6.84 11.59
CA PHE A 680 29.79 5.83 11.61
C PHE A 680 31.07 6.28 10.91
N ASP A 681 31.08 7.34 10.12
CA ASP A 681 32.33 7.95 9.60
C ASP A 681 33.11 8.68 10.70
N ASP A 682 32.51 9.00 11.89
CA ASP A 682 33.17 9.60 13.05
C ASP A 682 33.81 8.50 13.94
N PRO A 683 35.14 8.54 14.16
CA PRO A 683 35.85 7.57 15.03
C PRO A 683 35.29 7.51 16.46
N ALA A 684 34.95 8.65 17.05
CA ALA A 684 34.42 8.69 18.41
C ALA A 684 33.05 8.02 18.55
N PHE A 685 32.21 8.15 17.53
CA PHE A 685 30.91 7.45 17.47
C PHE A 685 31.11 5.93 17.39
N ARG A 686 32.08 5.47 16.57
CA ARG A 686 32.41 4.03 16.44
C ARG A 686 32.92 3.44 17.75
N GLU A 687 33.82 4.15 18.44
CA GLU A 687 34.40 3.73 19.72
C GLU A 687 33.29 3.53 20.77
N GLU A 688 32.36 4.45 20.88
CA GLU A 688 31.24 4.36 21.81
C GLU A 688 30.30 3.18 21.46
N VAL A 689 29.95 3.01 20.21
CA VAL A 689 29.12 1.86 19.75
C VAL A 689 29.86 0.55 20.03
N ALA A 690 31.15 0.46 19.70
CA ALA A 690 31.94 -0.73 19.96
C ALA A 690 32.00 -1.11 21.45
N ARG A 691 32.16 -0.11 22.33
CA ARG A 691 32.13 -0.28 23.79
C ARG A 691 30.77 -0.82 24.27
N LEU A 692 29.64 -0.27 23.75
CA LEU A 692 28.27 -0.71 24.09
C LEU A 692 28.03 -2.16 23.65
N VAL A 693 28.45 -2.51 22.44
CA VAL A 693 28.29 -3.87 21.90
C VAL A 693 29.17 -4.86 22.65
N LYS A 694 30.46 -4.51 22.91
CA LYS A 694 31.39 -5.35 23.64
C LYS A 694 30.88 -5.69 25.05
N GLY A 695 30.22 -4.74 25.73
CA GLY A 695 29.59 -4.96 27.03
C GLY A 695 28.37 -5.90 27.02
N ARG A 696 27.86 -6.24 25.85
CA ARG A 696 26.74 -7.15 25.66
C ARG A 696 27.12 -8.49 25.01
N LEU A 697 28.40 -8.63 24.61
CA LEU A 697 28.97 -9.83 24.02
C LEU A 697 28.99 -10.97 25.02
N ARG A 698 28.76 -12.20 24.52
CA ARG A 698 28.95 -13.48 25.22
C ARG A 698 29.96 -14.30 24.41
N ASP A 699 29.57 -15.51 24.04
CA ASP A 699 30.42 -16.44 23.26
C ASP A 699 30.21 -16.34 21.74
N GLU A 700 29.50 -15.30 21.28
CA GLU A 700 29.22 -15.15 19.86
C GLU A 700 30.51 -15.00 19.04
N ALA A 701 30.55 -15.73 17.92
CA ALA A 701 31.72 -15.79 17.04
C ALA A 701 31.88 -14.53 16.19
N ARG A 702 30.80 -13.76 15.97
CA ARG A 702 30.78 -12.61 15.07
C ARG A 702 29.58 -11.68 15.34
N VAL A 703 29.66 -10.46 14.81
CA VAL A 703 28.68 -9.39 15.08
C VAL A 703 28.12 -8.86 13.76
N GLY A 704 26.80 -8.95 13.60
CA GLY A 704 26.07 -8.38 12.47
C GLY A 704 25.47 -7.02 12.81
N PHE A 705 25.77 -6.03 12.01
CA PHE A 705 25.19 -4.67 12.07
C PHE A 705 24.27 -4.44 10.87
N PRO A 706 23.27 -3.54 10.99
CA PRO A 706 22.60 -3.02 9.79
C PRO A 706 23.63 -2.39 8.84
N ALA A 707 23.37 -2.41 7.55
CA ALA A 707 24.28 -1.92 6.51
C ALA A 707 24.38 -0.39 6.52
N VAL A 708 24.97 0.14 7.58
CA VAL A 708 25.17 1.57 7.85
C VAL A 708 26.58 1.89 8.35
N LEU A 709 27.54 0.96 8.21
CA LEU A 709 28.89 1.10 8.73
C LEU A 709 29.75 2.02 7.85
N GLY A 710 29.49 3.33 7.92
CA GLY A 710 30.22 4.35 7.20
C GLY A 710 29.77 4.54 5.75
N LEU A 711 29.86 5.73 5.24
CA LEU A 711 29.55 6.10 3.87
C LEU A 711 30.82 6.35 3.03
N ARG A 712 31.89 6.84 3.65
CA ARG A 712 33.15 7.24 2.97
C ARG A 712 34.12 6.08 2.83
N ASP A 713 34.43 5.41 3.91
CA ASP A 713 35.35 4.27 3.93
C ASP A 713 34.81 3.12 4.80
N PRO A 714 33.85 2.35 4.28
CA PRO A 714 33.23 1.26 5.02
C PRO A 714 34.22 0.16 5.46
N ALA A 715 35.32 -0.05 4.72
CA ALA A 715 36.31 -1.05 5.04
C ALA A 715 37.11 -0.69 6.31
N VAL A 716 37.45 0.59 6.47
CA VAL A 716 38.08 1.12 7.67
C VAL A 716 37.13 1.02 8.86
N VAL A 717 35.88 1.49 8.68
CA VAL A 717 34.87 1.44 9.74
C VAL A 717 34.64 0.01 10.24
N GLN A 718 34.49 -0.94 9.33
CA GLN A 718 34.26 -2.34 9.67
C GLN A 718 35.47 -2.97 10.39
N ARG A 719 36.68 -2.68 9.92
CA ARG A 719 37.91 -3.18 10.54
C ARG A 719 38.09 -2.64 11.96
N GLU A 720 37.96 -1.32 12.15
CA GLU A 720 38.10 -0.69 13.46
C GLU A 720 37.08 -1.19 14.49
N LEU A 721 35.79 -1.35 14.05
CA LEU A 721 34.77 -1.96 14.90
C LEU A 721 35.13 -3.42 15.26
N ALA A 722 35.61 -4.21 14.30
CA ALA A 722 36.03 -5.59 14.57
C ALA A 722 37.19 -5.67 15.57
N GLU A 723 38.17 -4.80 15.42
CA GLU A 723 39.34 -4.70 16.36
C GLU A 723 38.89 -4.32 17.76
N GLN A 724 38.05 -3.30 17.91
CA GLN A 724 37.56 -2.80 19.19
C GLN A 724 36.64 -3.76 19.92
N ILE A 725 35.73 -4.41 19.15
CA ILE A 725 34.79 -5.42 19.68
C ILE A 725 35.54 -6.75 19.99
N GLY A 726 36.57 -7.07 19.20
CA GLY A 726 37.32 -8.34 19.29
C GLY A 726 36.63 -9.50 18.58
N ARG A 727 35.77 -9.22 17.63
CA ARG A 727 35.02 -10.20 16.79
C ARG A 727 34.88 -9.70 15.35
N PRO A 728 34.86 -10.60 14.36
CA PRO A 728 34.51 -10.23 12.99
C PRO A 728 33.16 -9.51 12.92
N VAL A 729 33.11 -8.43 12.13
CA VAL A 729 31.92 -7.60 11.93
C VAL A 729 31.47 -7.75 10.49
N PHE A 730 30.14 -7.85 10.28
CA PHE A 730 29.51 -7.88 8.96
C PHE A 730 28.27 -7.00 8.91
N GLU A 731 27.82 -6.66 7.70
CA GLU A 731 26.64 -5.83 7.48
C GLU A 731 25.44 -6.67 7.00
N ILE A 732 24.24 -6.22 7.40
CA ILE A 732 22.94 -6.81 7.07
C ILE A 732 22.12 -5.74 6.32
N PRO A 733 21.55 -6.05 5.15
CA PRO A 733 20.72 -5.09 4.39
C PRO A 733 19.62 -4.47 5.24
N THR A 734 19.30 -3.21 4.91
CA THR A 734 18.26 -2.43 5.57
C THR A 734 17.26 -1.90 4.55
N LEU A 735 16.16 -1.30 5.04
CA LEU A 735 15.21 -0.62 4.17
C LEU A 735 15.89 0.50 3.35
N PRO A 736 15.41 0.78 2.13
CA PRO A 736 15.91 1.91 1.34
C PRO A 736 15.76 3.27 2.07
N PRO A 737 16.63 4.24 1.77
CA PRO A 737 17.68 4.23 0.74
C PRO A 737 18.90 3.39 1.11
N SER A 738 19.38 2.58 0.16
CA SER A 738 20.51 1.68 0.37
C SER A 738 21.82 2.42 0.57
N VAL A 739 22.48 2.17 1.69
CA VAL A 739 23.84 2.66 1.95
C VAL A 739 24.87 1.96 1.05
N PRO A 740 24.86 0.61 0.91
CA PRO A 740 25.75 -0.06 -0.05
C PRO A 740 25.61 0.44 -1.49
N GLY A 741 24.38 0.61 -1.97
CA GLY A 741 24.14 1.16 -3.31
C GLY A 741 24.62 2.60 -3.46
N THR A 742 24.47 3.41 -2.42
CA THR A 742 24.98 4.80 -2.40
C THR A 742 26.51 4.83 -2.42
N ARG A 743 27.16 3.93 -1.68
CA ARG A 743 28.65 3.79 -1.71
C ARG A 743 29.12 3.47 -3.11
N LEU A 744 28.54 2.45 -3.75
CA LEU A 744 28.89 2.05 -5.10
C LEU A 744 28.68 3.17 -6.11
N LEU A 745 27.55 3.87 -6.06
CA LEU A 745 27.28 5.02 -6.92
C LEU A 745 28.34 6.11 -6.76
N ASN A 746 28.69 6.46 -5.52
CA ASN A 746 29.65 7.51 -5.25
C ASN A 746 31.04 7.18 -5.80
N VAL A 747 31.51 5.93 -5.65
CA VAL A 747 32.82 5.49 -6.12
C VAL A 747 32.83 5.44 -7.66
N LEU A 748 31.81 4.84 -8.29
CA LEU A 748 31.70 4.77 -9.78
C LEU A 748 31.59 6.15 -10.39
N LYS A 749 30.71 7.00 -9.88
CA LYS A 749 30.55 8.37 -10.37
C LYS A 749 31.81 9.18 -10.20
N GLY A 750 32.45 9.09 -9.02
CA GLY A 750 33.72 9.78 -8.75
C GLY A 750 34.83 9.33 -9.68
N TRP A 751 34.94 8.03 -9.98
CA TRP A 751 35.90 7.50 -10.93
C TRP A 751 35.62 8.01 -12.35
N LEU A 752 34.38 7.92 -12.85
CA LEU A 752 34.00 8.41 -14.17
C LEU A 752 34.33 9.89 -14.37
N LEU A 753 34.04 10.73 -13.37
CA LEU A 753 34.35 12.16 -13.42
C LEU A 753 35.87 12.40 -13.48
N ARG A 754 36.68 11.66 -12.72
CA ARG A 754 38.16 11.75 -12.76
C ARG A 754 38.72 11.32 -14.11
N GLN A 755 38.06 10.42 -14.82
CA GLN A 755 38.44 10.00 -16.19
C GLN A 755 37.92 10.95 -17.29
N GLY A 756 37.31 12.09 -16.93
CA GLY A 756 36.80 13.08 -17.89
C GLY A 756 35.40 12.82 -18.45
N ALA A 757 34.69 11.80 -17.97
CA ALA A 757 33.29 11.59 -18.35
C ALA A 757 32.39 12.69 -17.77
N ARG A 758 31.31 13.03 -18.46
CA ARG A 758 30.25 13.90 -17.96
C ARG A 758 29.14 13.04 -17.37
N VAL A 759 28.67 13.36 -16.15
CA VAL A 759 27.59 12.62 -15.51
C VAL A 759 26.51 13.60 -15.02
N GLN A 760 25.34 13.58 -15.65
CA GLN A 760 24.20 14.45 -15.33
C GLN A 760 23.04 13.59 -14.81
N ILE A 761 22.77 13.64 -13.52
CA ILE A 761 21.64 12.99 -12.86
C ILE A 761 20.60 14.06 -12.51
N GLY A 762 19.32 13.73 -12.65
CA GLY A 762 18.21 14.68 -12.51
C GLY A 762 17.77 15.33 -13.83
N HIS A 763 18.27 14.82 -14.96
CA HIS A 763 17.94 15.31 -16.30
C HIS A 763 17.34 14.19 -17.14
N ALA A 764 16.17 14.43 -17.74
CA ALA A 764 15.48 13.45 -18.57
C ALA A 764 15.78 13.70 -20.06
N VAL A 765 16.18 12.66 -20.77
CA VAL A 765 16.18 12.66 -22.24
C VAL A 765 14.72 12.56 -22.70
N THR A 766 14.30 13.47 -23.59
CA THR A 766 12.91 13.59 -24.06
C THR A 766 12.68 12.96 -25.42
N ARG A 767 13.68 13.03 -26.32
CA ARG A 767 13.58 12.48 -27.67
C ARG A 767 14.95 12.29 -28.31
N PRO A 768 15.09 11.41 -29.33
CA PRO A 768 16.28 11.35 -30.15
C PRO A 768 16.37 12.54 -31.13
N VAL A 769 17.60 12.80 -31.59
CA VAL A 769 17.87 13.61 -32.79
C VAL A 769 18.43 12.67 -33.85
N VAL A 770 17.72 12.55 -34.98
CA VAL A 770 17.95 11.47 -35.95
C VAL A 770 18.22 12.03 -37.34
N GLU A 771 19.20 11.44 -38.05
CA GLU A 771 19.45 11.62 -39.47
C GLU A 771 19.37 10.27 -40.19
N GLY A 772 18.33 10.08 -40.99
CA GLY A 772 18.02 8.77 -41.58
C GLY A 772 17.76 7.69 -40.52
N ARG A 773 18.55 6.63 -40.50
CA ARG A 773 18.51 5.56 -39.51
C ARG A 773 19.60 5.69 -38.42
N ARG A 774 20.19 6.87 -38.28
CA ARG A 774 21.28 7.11 -37.32
C ARG A 774 20.86 8.13 -36.27
N VAL A 775 21.07 7.81 -35.02
CA VAL A 775 20.90 8.75 -33.92
C VAL A 775 22.14 9.63 -33.83
N VAL A 776 22.03 10.93 -34.17
CA VAL A 776 23.13 11.88 -34.11
C VAL A 776 23.23 12.62 -32.80
N GLY A 777 22.24 12.42 -31.90
CA GLY A 777 22.23 13.01 -30.59
C GLY A 777 20.90 12.76 -29.83
N VAL A 778 20.80 13.36 -28.64
CA VAL A 778 19.58 13.33 -27.84
C VAL A 778 19.25 14.72 -27.33
N ALA A 779 17.94 14.99 -27.17
CA ALA A 779 17.43 16.20 -26.60
C ALA A 779 17.09 15.99 -25.10
N VAL A 780 17.45 16.94 -24.28
CA VAL A 780 17.30 16.92 -22.82
C VAL A 780 16.50 18.13 -22.39
N ALA A 781 15.42 17.90 -21.63
CA ALA A 781 14.65 18.98 -21.04
C ALA A 781 15.45 19.69 -19.95
N SER A 782 15.51 21.02 -20.04
CA SER A 782 16.01 21.91 -19.00
C SER A 782 14.95 22.97 -18.72
N VAL A 783 15.06 23.67 -17.59
CA VAL A 783 14.07 24.71 -17.23
C VAL A 783 14.02 25.77 -18.35
N GLY A 784 12.88 25.80 -19.06
CA GLY A 784 12.59 26.77 -20.12
C GLY A 784 13.23 26.54 -21.48
N ARG A 785 14.05 25.50 -21.68
CA ARG A 785 14.66 25.17 -22.99
C ARG A 785 15.02 23.69 -23.11
N GLU A 786 15.16 23.22 -24.35
CA GLU A 786 15.72 21.93 -24.69
C GLU A 786 17.19 22.10 -25.09
N THR A 787 18.04 21.17 -24.64
CA THR A 787 19.47 21.17 -25.00
C THR A 787 19.76 19.86 -25.75
N VAL A 788 20.43 19.95 -26.91
CA VAL A 788 20.82 18.80 -27.71
C VAL A 788 22.29 18.46 -27.41
N PHE A 789 22.53 17.16 -27.15
CA PHE A 789 23.88 16.60 -27.03
C PHE A 789 24.11 15.62 -28.17
N HIS A 790 25.22 15.81 -28.90
CA HIS A 790 25.56 14.97 -30.05
C HIS A 790 26.35 13.73 -29.65
N ALA A 791 26.09 12.61 -30.32
CA ALA A 791 26.76 11.33 -30.10
C ALA A 791 27.04 10.60 -31.41
N ASP A 792 28.08 9.76 -31.41
CA ASP A 792 28.39 8.81 -32.48
C ASP A 792 27.74 7.45 -32.20
N ALA A 793 27.52 7.10 -30.92
CA ALA A 793 26.72 5.95 -30.46
C ALA A 793 25.90 6.31 -29.21
N VAL A 794 24.76 5.65 -29.05
CA VAL A 794 23.85 5.84 -27.90
C VAL A 794 23.54 4.50 -27.25
N ILE A 795 23.65 4.45 -25.93
CA ILE A 795 23.29 3.27 -25.12
C ILE A 795 22.06 3.60 -24.28
N LEU A 796 20.97 2.89 -24.54
CA LEU A 796 19.70 3.00 -23.81
C LEU A 796 19.75 2.07 -22.59
N ALA A 797 19.91 2.63 -21.39
CA ALA A 797 20.00 1.90 -20.12
C ALA A 797 19.00 2.46 -19.09
N THR A 798 17.81 2.82 -19.56
CA THR A 798 16.75 3.48 -18.78
C THR A 798 16.04 2.57 -17.78
N GLY A 799 16.32 1.26 -17.79
CA GLY A 799 15.63 0.25 -17.01
C GLY A 799 14.24 -0.07 -17.56
N GLY A 800 13.56 -1.05 -16.94
CA GLY A 800 12.21 -1.47 -17.31
C GLY A 800 11.12 -0.62 -16.66
N LEU A 801 10.03 -1.27 -16.30
CA LEU A 801 8.86 -0.64 -15.66
C LEU A 801 9.22 0.16 -14.40
N TYR A 802 10.04 -0.40 -13.50
CA TYR A 802 10.46 0.30 -12.28
C TYR A 802 11.30 1.55 -12.61
N GLY A 803 12.27 1.43 -13.50
CA GLY A 803 13.20 2.52 -13.86
C GLY A 803 12.55 3.65 -14.66
N GLY A 804 11.36 3.42 -15.21
CA GLY A 804 10.66 4.36 -16.08
C GLY A 804 11.13 4.35 -17.52
N GLY A 805 11.92 3.34 -17.92
CA GLY A 805 12.23 3.07 -19.33
C GLY A 805 11.05 2.51 -20.10
N LEU A 806 10.08 1.92 -19.38
CA LEU A 806 8.76 1.56 -19.88
C LEU A 806 7.69 2.29 -19.08
N LEU A 807 6.70 2.85 -19.78
CA LEU A 807 5.55 3.51 -19.20
C LEU A 807 4.28 2.72 -19.51
N SER A 808 3.27 2.85 -18.64
CA SER A 808 1.97 2.20 -18.81
C SER A 808 0.81 3.11 -18.43
N ASP A 809 -0.37 2.88 -19.02
CA ASP A 809 -1.61 3.58 -18.69
C ASP A 809 -2.70 2.62 -18.18
N ASP A 810 -3.82 3.20 -17.76
CA ASP A 810 -4.99 2.48 -17.23
C ASP A 810 -5.70 1.59 -18.27
N ARG A 811 -5.42 1.80 -19.56
CA ARG A 811 -5.95 1.02 -20.69
C ARG A 811 -5.07 -0.17 -21.06
N GLY A 812 -3.97 -0.39 -20.33
CA GLY A 812 -3.04 -1.49 -20.57
C GLY A 812 -2.04 -1.25 -21.69
N ARG A 813 -1.92 0.00 -22.19
CA ARG A 813 -0.87 0.34 -23.14
C ARG A 813 0.48 0.41 -22.43
N LEU A 814 1.49 -0.19 -23.06
CA LEU A 814 2.90 -0.12 -22.67
C LEU A 814 3.71 0.50 -23.79
N TRP A 815 4.66 1.38 -23.46
CA TRP A 815 5.53 2.03 -24.48
C TRP A 815 6.89 2.43 -23.91
N GLU A 816 7.88 2.47 -24.76
CA GLU A 816 9.19 3.06 -24.50
C GLU A 816 9.12 4.56 -24.87
N PRO A 817 9.36 5.49 -23.90
CA PRO A 817 8.99 6.89 -24.07
C PRO A 817 9.96 7.75 -24.90
N ILE A 818 11.18 7.30 -25.23
CA ILE A 818 12.22 8.13 -25.84
C ILE A 818 12.31 7.88 -27.34
N PHE A 819 12.34 6.61 -27.77
CA PHE A 819 12.57 6.20 -29.15
C PHE A 819 11.32 5.57 -29.80
N ASP A 820 10.22 5.44 -29.08
CA ASP A 820 8.96 4.76 -29.49
C ASP A 820 9.21 3.33 -29.99
N LEU A 821 10.07 2.60 -29.28
CA LEU A 821 10.43 1.21 -29.63
C LEU A 821 9.29 0.25 -29.27
N PRO A 822 9.07 -0.81 -30.07
CA PRO A 822 8.10 -1.86 -29.75
C PRO A 822 8.43 -2.55 -28.43
N VAL A 823 7.43 -2.69 -27.57
CA VAL A 823 7.53 -3.37 -26.28
C VAL A 823 6.92 -4.75 -26.36
N GLN A 824 7.66 -5.76 -25.94
CA GLN A 824 7.17 -7.13 -25.77
C GLN A 824 6.48 -7.22 -24.41
N ALA A 825 5.16 -7.43 -24.40
CA ALA A 825 4.36 -7.52 -23.20
C ALA A 825 3.05 -8.29 -23.47
N GLN A 826 2.41 -8.76 -22.40
CA GLN A 826 1.06 -9.30 -22.48
C GLN A 826 0.04 -8.15 -22.64
N THR A 827 -0.94 -8.34 -23.49
CA THR A 827 -1.98 -7.35 -23.79
C THR A 827 -2.99 -7.19 -22.64
N ASP A 828 -3.30 -8.29 -21.92
CA ASP A 828 -4.17 -8.23 -20.76
C ASP A 828 -3.42 -7.73 -19.53
N ARG A 829 -3.76 -6.52 -19.09
CA ARG A 829 -3.15 -5.88 -17.92
C ARG A 829 -3.33 -6.70 -16.63
N LEU A 830 -4.43 -7.41 -16.45
CA LEU A 830 -4.66 -8.24 -15.26
C LEU A 830 -3.76 -9.47 -15.20
N ALA A 831 -3.21 -9.88 -16.34
CA ALA A 831 -2.25 -10.97 -16.43
C ALA A 831 -0.80 -10.53 -16.18
N TRP A 832 -0.52 -9.23 -16.00
CA TRP A 832 0.84 -8.75 -15.74
C TRP A 832 1.41 -9.23 -14.40
N PHE A 833 0.53 -9.38 -13.39
CA PHE A 833 0.89 -9.85 -12.07
C PHE A 833 0.02 -11.02 -11.63
N ASN A 834 0.62 -12.01 -11.01
CA ASN A 834 -0.07 -13.08 -10.31
C ASN A 834 -0.85 -12.53 -9.11
N THR A 835 -1.68 -13.35 -8.48
CA THR A 835 -2.55 -12.94 -7.36
C THR A 835 -1.80 -12.67 -6.05
N ASP A 836 -0.60 -13.20 -5.90
CA ASP A 836 0.30 -13.03 -4.76
C ASP A 836 1.48 -12.13 -5.18
N LEU A 837 1.78 -11.08 -4.43
CA LEU A 837 2.93 -10.19 -4.71
C LEU A 837 4.26 -10.94 -4.68
N LEU A 838 4.37 -11.92 -3.79
CA LEU A 838 5.59 -12.71 -3.61
C LEU A 838 5.46 -14.11 -4.23
N ASP A 839 4.72 -14.24 -5.34
CA ASP A 839 4.58 -15.50 -6.07
C ASP A 839 5.97 -16.05 -6.44
N LEU A 840 6.24 -17.28 -6.05
CA LEU A 840 7.55 -17.92 -6.26
C LEU A 840 7.86 -18.17 -7.74
N ARG A 841 6.85 -18.10 -8.61
CA ARG A 841 7.02 -18.22 -10.08
C ARG A 841 7.42 -16.90 -10.73
N GLY A 842 7.41 -15.78 -9.96
CA GLY A 842 7.56 -14.42 -10.48
C GLY A 842 6.28 -13.90 -11.12
N HIS A 843 6.41 -12.77 -11.81
CA HIS A 843 5.32 -12.12 -12.51
C HIS A 843 5.64 -11.97 -14.00
N PRO A 844 4.69 -12.14 -14.92
CA PRO A 844 4.91 -11.88 -16.33
C PRO A 844 5.52 -10.50 -16.62
N ALA A 845 5.15 -9.49 -15.84
CA ALA A 845 5.68 -8.12 -15.98
C ALA A 845 7.22 -8.02 -15.82
N HIS A 846 7.87 -8.98 -15.15
CA HIS A 846 9.34 -9.00 -15.01
C HIS A 846 10.06 -9.26 -16.33
N THR A 847 9.37 -9.87 -17.29
CA THR A 847 9.93 -10.19 -18.61
C THR A 847 9.63 -9.14 -19.68
N PHE A 848 8.89 -8.07 -19.32
CA PHE A 848 8.53 -7.04 -20.29
C PHE A 848 9.72 -6.14 -20.63
N GLY A 849 9.89 -5.83 -21.90
CA GLY A 849 10.98 -5.01 -22.40
C GLY A 849 10.96 -4.84 -23.91
N ILE A 850 11.96 -4.21 -24.43
CA ILE A 850 12.15 -4.10 -25.87
C ILE A 850 12.85 -5.35 -26.43
N ALA A 851 12.52 -5.71 -27.67
CA ALA A 851 13.25 -6.73 -28.42
C ALA A 851 14.56 -6.18 -28.97
N VAL A 852 15.61 -7.02 -28.99
CA VAL A 852 16.92 -6.69 -29.54
C VAL A 852 17.43 -7.83 -30.41
N ASP A 853 18.36 -7.52 -31.29
CA ASP A 853 19.14 -8.52 -32.01
C ASP A 853 20.32 -9.06 -31.15
N GLU A 854 21.14 -9.94 -31.73
CA GLU A 854 22.31 -10.52 -31.05
C GLU A 854 23.40 -9.48 -30.70
N TYR A 855 23.32 -8.27 -31.28
CA TYR A 855 24.23 -7.14 -31.04
C TYR A 855 23.64 -6.11 -30.07
N LEU A 856 22.55 -6.43 -29.43
CA LEU A 856 21.79 -5.54 -28.53
C LEU A 856 21.26 -4.26 -29.20
N ARG A 857 21.02 -4.27 -30.51
CA ARG A 857 20.36 -3.17 -31.21
C ARG A 857 18.83 -3.36 -31.10
N PRO A 858 18.11 -2.35 -30.61
CA PRO A 858 16.66 -2.40 -30.52
C PRO A 858 16.00 -2.63 -31.89
N LEU A 859 15.03 -3.55 -31.93
CA LEU A 859 14.29 -3.87 -33.14
C LEU A 859 13.08 -2.94 -33.31
N GLY A 860 12.86 -2.51 -34.55
CA GLY A 860 11.66 -1.81 -34.97
C GLY A 860 10.44 -2.74 -35.15
N LYS A 861 9.32 -2.18 -35.58
CA LYS A 861 8.07 -2.92 -35.83
C LYS A 861 8.19 -3.93 -36.97
N ASP A 862 9.16 -3.75 -37.86
CA ASP A 862 9.50 -4.63 -38.99
C ASP A 862 10.45 -5.77 -38.60
N GLY A 863 10.90 -5.84 -37.35
CA GLY A 863 11.84 -6.84 -36.86
C GLY A 863 13.30 -6.57 -37.28
N THR A 864 13.60 -5.41 -37.90
CA THR A 864 14.97 -4.97 -38.19
C THR A 864 15.47 -3.96 -37.14
N PRO A 865 16.79 -3.76 -36.97
CA PRO A 865 17.28 -2.72 -36.05
C PRO A 865 16.65 -1.36 -36.35
N ALA A 866 16.07 -0.71 -35.37
CA ALA A 866 15.40 0.58 -35.52
C ALA A 866 16.39 1.67 -35.90
N TYR A 867 17.59 1.64 -35.32
CA TYR A 867 18.70 2.56 -35.59
C TYR A 867 20.04 1.80 -35.66
N GLU A 868 20.97 2.31 -36.47
CA GLU A 868 22.25 1.66 -36.70
C GLU A 868 23.20 1.73 -35.50
N ASN A 869 23.12 2.80 -34.72
CA ASN A 869 24.07 3.14 -33.66
C ASN A 869 23.37 3.32 -32.30
N LEU A 870 22.19 2.72 -32.12
CA LEU A 870 21.49 2.62 -30.84
C LEU A 870 21.65 1.21 -30.31
N PHE A 871 22.08 1.10 -29.05
CA PHE A 871 22.23 -0.16 -28.33
C PHE A 871 21.47 -0.10 -27.01
N ALA A 872 21.07 -1.25 -26.47
CA ALA A 872 20.32 -1.30 -25.21
C ALA A 872 21.02 -2.16 -24.17
N ALA A 873 20.89 -1.80 -22.89
CA ALA A 873 21.50 -2.53 -21.79
C ALA A 873 20.61 -2.51 -20.53
N GLY A 874 20.69 -3.57 -19.73
CA GLY A 874 19.97 -3.69 -18.48
C GLY A 874 18.47 -3.98 -18.65
N HIS A 875 17.69 -3.68 -17.63
CA HIS A 875 16.28 -4.09 -17.52
C HIS A 875 15.30 -3.41 -18.50
N ILE A 876 15.76 -2.63 -19.45
CA ILE A 876 14.97 -2.23 -20.62
C ILE A 876 14.77 -3.40 -21.60
N LEU A 877 15.67 -4.38 -21.55
CA LEU A 877 15.63 -5.60 -22.35
C LEU A 877 14.54 -6.54 -21.83
N GLY A 878 13.71 -7.07 -22.72
CA GLY A 878 12.73 -8.07 -22.40
C GLY A 878 13.24 -9.51 -22.37
N GLY A 879 12.37 -10.44 -21.98
CA GLY A 879 12.55 -11.89 -22.16
C GLY A 879 13.13 -12.66 -20.99
N MET A 880 13.62 -12.01 -19.92
CA MET A 880 14.20 -12.70 -18.75
C MET A 880 13.67 -12.15 -17.44
N ASP A 881 13.18 -13.03 -16.56
CA ASP A 881 12.89 -12.69 -15.16
C ASP A 881 14.18 -12.81 -14.33
N THR A 882 14.87 -11.68 -14.18
CA THR A 882 16.15 -11.61 -13.46
C THR A 882 15.98 -11.69 -11.94
N LEU A 883 14.79 -11.29 -11.42
CA LEU A 883 14.50 -11.27 -9.99
C LEU A 883 14.35 -12.69 -9.45
N ILE A 884 13.55 -13.54 -10.14
CA ILE A 884 13.39 -14.95 -9.77
C ILE A 884 14.62 -15.76 -10.16
N GLY A 885 15.28 -15.40 -11.24
CA GLY A 885 16.53 -16.05 -11.68
C GLY A 885 17.74 -15.74 -10.80
N GLY A 886 17.64 -14.80 -9.85
CA GLY A 886 18.75 -14.43 -8.96
C GLY A 886 19.98 -13.94 -9.74
N CYS A 887 19.78 -13.12 -10.77
CA CYS A 887 20.85 -12.70 -11.67
C CYS A 887 20.75 -11.22 -12.11
N GLU A 888 20.13 -10.37 -11.30
CA GLU A 888 19.86 -8.97 -11.67
C GLU A 888 21.14 -8.20 -12.01
N GLU A 889 22.16 -8.26 -11.16
CA GLU A 889 23.44 -7.59 -11.39
C GLU A 889 24.21 -8.25 -12.55
N GLY A 890 24.20 -9.58 -12.62
CA GLY A 890 24.83 -10.32 -13.72
C GLY A 890 24.27 -9.91 -15.10
N PHE A 891 22.96 -9.78 -15.19
CA PHE A 891 22.28 -9.31 -16.40
C PHE A 891 22.65 -7.88 -16.77
N ASP A 892 22.64 -6.97 -15.80
CA ASP A 892 23.04 -5.56 -16.01
C ASP A 892 24.49 -5.44 -16.46
N LEU A 893 25.41 -6.18 -15.80
CA LEU A 893 26.85 -6.17 -16.10
C LEU A 893 27.17 -6.75 -17.48
N ALA A 894 26.56 -7.89 -17.81
CA ALA A 894 26.77 -8.58 -19.07
C ALA A 894 26.23 -7.77 -20.27
N SER A 895 25.00 -7.26 -20.16
CA SER A 895 24.38 -6.46 -21.21
C SER A 895 25.09 -5.12 -21.44
N ALA A 896 25.54 -4.46 -20.36
CA ALA A 896 26.34 -3.24 -20.45
C ALA A 896 27.66 -3.45 -21.20
N TYR A 897 28.38 -4.53 -20.88
CA TYR A 897 29.61 -4.91 -21.55
C TYR A 897 29.41 -5.18 -23.04
N THR A 898 28.40 -5.99 -23.37
CA THR A 898 28.06 -6.36 -24.73
C THR A 898 27.64 -5.13 -25.55
N ALA A 899 26.76 -4.28 -25.01
CA ALA A 899 26.30 -3.06 -25.69
C ALA A 899 27.46 -2.10 -26.04
N VAL A 900 28.41 -1.93 -25.11
CA VAL A 900 29.58 -1.08 -25.36
C VAL A 900 30.53 -1.70 -26.41
N ARG A 901 30.74 -3.01 -26.32
CA ARG A 901 31.57 -3.73 -27.29
C ARG A 901 31.04 -3.53 -28.70
N GLU A 902 29.77 -3.71 -28.92
CA GLU A 902 29.13 -3.53 -30.23
C GLU A 902 29.06 -2.04 -30.64
N ALA A 903 28.86 -1.14 -29.73
CA ALA A 903 28.87 0.30 -30.01
C ALA A 903 30.23 0.82 -30.49
N LEU A 904 31.31 0.21 -30.03
CA LEU A 904 32.67 0.63 -30.32
C LEU A 904 33.41 -0.25 -31.31
N GLY A 905 32.89 -1.46 -31.64
CA GLY A 905 33.56 -2.48 -32.45
C GLY A 905 33.27 -2.48 -33.95
N ASN A 906 32.35 -1.65 -34.43
CA ASN A 906 31.99 -1.60 -35.85
C ASN A 906 32.74 -0.47 -36.60
N ASP A 907 33.90 -0.76 -37.14
CA ASP A 907 34.50 -0.16 -38.31
C ASP A 907 34.90 -1.24 -39.33
#